data_b8be1aacd2e3067ef9c448347d5622a8
#
_entry.id   b8be1aacd2e3067ef9c448347d5622a8
#
_cell.length_a   1.000
_cell.length_b   1.000
_cell.length_c   1.000
_cell.angle_alpha   90.00
_cell.angle_beta   90.00
_cell.angle_gamma   90.00
#
_symmetry.space_group_name_H-M   'P 1'
#
loop_
_entity.id
_entity.type
_entity.pdbx_description
1 polymer ?
#
loop_
_entity_poly.entity_id
_entity_poly.type
_entity_poly.pdbx_seq_one_letter_code
_entity_poly.pdbx_strand_id
1 'polypeptide(L)'
;MKRILLLLSILFFQASLAQDYFLKRFEPYQSNISTPESFLGYGIGEQHTRHDLIVAYLEKLAEQSSRATLIDYGKTHEGRRLVMLVVSSEENLDRLEEIRTEHLKSVNPLSKERTDEELPLIINLAYNVHGNEPSSSEAALLSAYTLTASTNAEVTNFLKHAVIFIDPTINPDGRDRHTYWANMYKGSPLVADPQDAEHNEYWPGGRTNHYWFDLNRDWVLAVNPESQGKLDWYHQWYPNVVTDFHEMGSQSTYFFEPMKPNGSLDPIMPRENYEDLNELYGSYFSKALDSIGSFYFTREAFDGTYPGYGSSYPDLQGGLGLLFEQASSRGLKQTTAFGEITFPFTIRNQYVSSMTTLKAAVDNRQMMRAYQKMFFDSAISRAAKDPVKGYRFSEPDRNKAKAFLELMEHHKVAVYKEGNDYVVPTKQPQYRMVQTTFETYEKYRDSVYYDASAWSLANFYQLNYRGVSKSPSSAKPISSSDLLIETEVDDSAYAYIVDALDYNVPAFTYALQKHGVVPMAAFKPFEVNTEGGKVNFNYGSLVIPVSLQKLSKEALAKIVAREASRLNLKVHSATTGWSTSGIDLGSRSMRPLKQPKAAMVIGTGTRSYEAGEIWHLLDTRIDMPITKLPVRNLSRVSLDPYNVLVLVSGNYPESFQQRLKDWVSRGNTLITIGTGSSWAINSKLVNETTLEKVKDATTQLPYVEASEHRGRESLGGVFIKAKIDRTHPVAFGYSSDELVFYKNNTVWLSPSENAYSTVAKYTENAHVDGYISKKNRNEYLSKAASILVSSVGSGRVVMFADNPNFRGTSYGMNRFFLNALLLGQHIRTP
;
A
#
# COMPACT_ATOMS: atom_id res chain seq x y z
N MET A 1 53.08 -26.05 14.34
CA MET A 1 52.50 -25.39 15.52
C MET A 1 52.66 -23.88 15.53
N LYS A 2 53.83 -23.26 15.48
CA LYS A 2 53.97 -21.78 15.53
C LYS A 2 53.23 -21.03 14.41
N ARG A 3 53.15 -21.55 13.18
CA ARG A 3 52.38 -20.90 12.07
C ARG A 3 50.87 -21.05 12.22
N ILE A 4 50.40 -22.11 12.86
CA ILE A 4 48.97 -22.31 13.17
C ILE A 4 48.52 -21.41 14.32
N LEU A 5 49.40 -21.23 15.33
CA LEU A 5 49.17 -20.27 16.42
C LEU A 5 49.16 -18.83 15.92
N LEU A 6 49.99 -18.47 14.93
CA LEU A 6 50.01 -17.13 14.34
C LEU A 6 48.76 -16.88 13.49
N LEU A 7 48.27 -17.86 12.72
CA LEU A 7 47.03 -17.79 11.97
C LEU A 7 45.81 -17.71 12.91
N LEU A 8 45.79 -18.48 13.98
CA LEU A 8 44.75 -18.39 15.03
C LEU A 8 44.77 -17.04 15.74
N SER A 9 45.96 -16.48 16.06
CA SER A 9 46.06 -15.15 16.68
C SER A 9 45.65 -14.02 15.75
N ILE A 10 45.91 -14.14 14.43
CA ILE A 10 45.45 -13.15 13.43
C ILE A 10 43.91 -13.19 13.26
N LEU A 11 43.31 -14.39 13.25
CA LEU A 11 41.84 -14.57 13.22
C LEU A 11 41.19 -14.02 14.51
N PHE A 12 41.78 -14.28 15.67
CA PHE A 12 41.30 -13.68 16.94
C PHE A 12 41.42 -12.17 16.97
N PHE A 13 42.44 -11.59 16.35
CA PHE A 13 42.64 -10.14 16.29
C PHE A 13 41.67 -9.43 15.36
N GLN A 14 41.28 -10.07 14.23
CA GLN A 14 40.29 -9.53 13.31
C GLN A 14 38.86 -9.60 13.92
N ALA A 15 38.52 -10.70 14.59
CA ALA A 15 37.24 -10.84 15.30
C ALA A 15 37.10 -9.82 16.44
N SER A 16 38.18 -9.55 17.17
CA SER A 16 38.21 -8.51 18.23
C SER A 16 38.00 -7.11 17.67
N LEU A 17 38.56 -6.78 16.51
CA LEU A 17 38.39 -5.44 15.89
C LEU A 17 36.96 -5.18 15.39
N ALA A 18 36.26 -6.20 14.87
CA ALA A 18 34.87 -6.08 14.43
C ALA A 18 33.91 -5.89 15.62
N GLN A 19 34.15 -6.60 16.72
CA GLN A 19 33.36 -6.50 17.94
C GLN A 19 33.52 -5.12 18.60
N ASP A 20 34.74 -4.58 18.63
CA ASP A 20 35.04 -3.22 19.12
C ASP A 20 34.35 -2.12 18.31
N TYR A 21 34.14 -2.33 17.00
CA TYR A 21 33.57 -1.31 16.12
C TYR A 21 32.08 -1.01 16.42
N PHE A 22 31.28 -2.03 16.77
CA PHE A 22 29.87 -1.87 17.05
C PHE A 22 29.53 -1.86 18.54
N LEU A 23 30.08 -2.81 19.32
CA LEU A 23 29.52 -3.21 20.61
C LEU A 23 30.23 -2.61 21.84
N LYS A 24 31.43 -2.07 21.67
CA LYS A 24 32.29 -1.58 22.77
C LYS A 24 31.59 -0.65 23.74
N ARG A 25 30.69 0.22 23.27
CA ARG A 25 29.99 1.22 24.10
C ARG A 25 29.15 0.57 25.21
N PHE A 26 28.60 -0.59 24.95
CA PHE A 26 27.62 -1.22 25.86
C PHE A 26 28.19 -2.46 26.58
N GLU A 27 29.52 -2.58 26.67
CA GLU A 27 30.17 -3.60 27.50
C GLU A 27 29.88 -3.37 29.00
N PRO A 28 29.89 -4.45 29.82
CA PRO A 28 30.19 -5.85 29.49
C PRO A 28 28.94 -6.63 29.01
N TYR A 29 29.18 -7.73 28.29
CA TYR A 29 28.15 -8.66 27.79
C TYR A 29 28.20 -10.01 28.50
N GLN A 30 27.07 -10.68 28.62
CA GLN A 30 26.97 -12.04 29.18
C GLN A 30 27.55 -13.05 28.18
N SER A 31 28.52 -13.86 28.62
CA SER A 31 29.25 -14.79 27.77
C SER A 31 28.44 -16.03 27.32
N ASN A 32 27.32 -16.30 27.97
CA ASN A 32 26.43 -17.42 27.63
C ASN A 32 25.42 -17.09 26.52
N ILE A 33 25.35 -15.82 26.07
CA ILE A 33 24.49 -15.39 24.96
C ILE A 33 25.32 -15.29 23.69
N SER A 34 24.90 -15.98 22.64
CA SER A 34 25.60 -16.04 21.38
C SER A 34 25.67 -14.67 20.68
N THR A 35 26.85 -14.24 20.28
CA THR A 35 27.00 -13.03 19.45
C THR A 35 26.44 -13.29 18.05
N PRO A 36 26.02 -12.25 17.30
CA PRO A 36 25.58 -12.41 15.91
C PRO A 36 26.61 -13.19 15.08
N GLU A 37 27.89 -12.80 15.16
CA GLU A 37 29.00 -13.43 14.45
C GLU A 37 29.16 -14.91 14.80
N SER A 38 29.10 -15.27 16.09
CA SER A 38 29.25 -16.69 16.51
C SER A 38 28.11 -17.57 16.00
N PHE A 39 26.90 -17.00 15.85
CA PHE A 39 25.74 -17.71 15.36
C PHE A 39 25.72 -17.80 13.83
N LEU A 40 25.99 -16.69 13.14
CA LEU A 40 25.92 -16.60 11.69
C LEU A 40 27.13 -17.24 10.99
N GLY A 41 28.28 -17.31 11.67
CA GLY A 41 29.54 -17.79 11.11
C GLY A 41 30.27 -16.77 10.24
N TYR A 42 29.86 -15.52 10.25
CA TYR A 42 30.50 -14.37 9.58
C TYR A 42 30.24 -13.09 10.35
N GLY A 43 31.09 -12.07 10.18
CA GLY A 43 30.95 -10.77 10.80
C GLY A 43 29.80 -9.95 10.24
N ILE A 44 29.13 -9.19 11.10
CA ILE A 44 28.09 -8.23 10.68
C ILE A 44 28.68 -7.24 9.67
N GLY A 45 28.04 -7.14 8.50
CA GLY A 45 28.48 -6.30 7.39
C GLY A 45 29.44 -6.99 6.39
N GLU A 46 29.81 -8.26 6.56
CA GLU A 46 30.59 -9.04 5.60
C GLU A 46 29.73 -9.66 4.48
N GLN A 47 28.44 -9.77 4.72
CA GLN A 47 27.42 -10.13 3.72
C GLN A 47 26.03 -9.70 4.21
N HIS A 48 25.05 -9.75 3.30
CA HIS A 48 23.68 -9.45 3.64
C HIS A 48 22.99 -10.67 4.24
N THR A 49 22.46 -10.53 5.48
CA THR A 49 21.84 -11.65 6.19
C THR A 49 20.43 -11.90 5.67
N ARG A 50 20.11 -13.16 5.32
CA ARG A 50 18.79 -13.57 4.86
C ARG A 50 17.80 -13.58 6.01
N HIS A 51 16.50 -13.41 5.67
CA HIS A 51 15.43 -13.35 6.67
C HIS A 51 15.34 -14.62 7.54
N ASP A 52 15.52 -15.81 6.96
CA ASP A 52 15.50 -17.07 7.72
C ASP A 52 16.57 -17.14 8.82
N LEU A 53 17.77 -16.61 8.56
CA LEU A 53 18.85 -16.54 9.54
C LEU A 53 18.60 -15.44 10.59
N ILE A 54 17.98 -14.32 10.20
CA ILE A 54 17.55 -13.28 11.14
C ILE A 54 16.56 -13.87 12.15
N VAL A 55 15.51 -14.55 11.67
CA VAL A 55 14.50 -15.18 12.54
C VAL A 55 15.15 -16.23 13.46
N ALA A 56 15.98 -17.12 12.92
CA ALA A 56 16.66 -18.15 13.70
C ALA A 56 17.58 -17.57 14.78
N TYR A 57 18.23 -16.44 14.51
CA TYR A 57 19.04 -15.76 15.52
C TYR A 57 18.18 -15.15 16.63
N LEU A 58 17.06 -14.50 16.29
CA LEU A 58 16.16 -13.95 17.31
C LEU A 58 15.53 -15.06 18.16
N GLU A 59 15.19 -16.20 17.58
CA GLU A 59 14.77 -17.41 18.32
C GLU A 59 15.86 -17.85 19.32
N LYS A 60 17.12 -17.87 18.85
CA LYS A 60 18.26 -18.21 19.69
C LYS A 60 18.46 -17.25 20.86
N LEU A 61 18.30 -15.94 20.63
CA LEU A 61 18.37 -14.96 21.70
C LEU A 61 17.24 -15.12 22.73
N ALA A 62 16.01 -15.39 22.27
CA ALA A 62 14.87 -15.65 23.14
C ALA A 62 15.05 -16.94 23.99
N GLU A 63 15.72 -17.97 23.44
CA GLU A 63 16.07 -19.18 24.19
C GLU A 63 17.15 -18.94 25.26
N GLN A 64 18.11 -18.06 25.00
CA GLN A 64 19.28 -17.86 25.84
C GLN A 64 19.11 -16.77 26.90
N SER A 65 18.17 -15.83 26.72
CA SER A 65 18.00 -14.67 27.59
C SER A 65 16.62 -14.63 28.23
N SER A 66 16.57 -14.54 29.55
CA SER A 66 15.33 -14.29 30.32
C SER A 66 14.71 -12.89 30.08
N ARG A 67 15.43 -12.02 29.37
CA ARG A 67 15.00 -10.65 29.03
C ARG A 67 14.27 -10.57 27.68
N ALA A 68 14.06 -11.70 27.00
CA ALA A 68 13.53 -11.71 25.64
C ALA A 68 12.48 -12.82 25.43
N THR A 69 11.48 -12.50 24.64
CA THR A 69 10.53 -13.48 24.10
C THR A 69 10.20 -13.13 22.65
N LEU A 70 9.91 -14.12 21.80
CA LEU A 70 9.59 -13.92 20.41
C LEU A 70 8.07 -14.04 20.19
N ILE A 71 7.51 -13.11 19.42
CA ILE A 71 6.11 -13.17 18.99
C ILE A 71 6.02 -13.18 17.46
N ASP A 72 5.01 -13.89 16.94
CA ASP A 72 4.60 -13.83 15.54
C ASP A 72 3.42 -12.88 15.39
N TYR A 73 3.45 -11.97 14.42
CA TYR A 73 2.33 -11.07 14.12
C TYR A 73 1.70 -11.30 12.75
N GLY A 74 2.18 -12.29 11.99
CA GLY A 74 1.60 -12.66 10.70
C GLY A 74 2.55 -13.44 9.80
N LYS A 75 2.16 -13.49 8.53
CA LYS A 75 2.96 -14.06 7.44
C LYS A 75 2.84 -13.19 6.20
N THR A 76 3.91 -13.13 5.41
CA THR A 76 3.91 -12.46 4.10
C THR A 76 3.10 -13.25 3.07
N HIS A 77 2.90 -12.66 1.89
CA HIS A 77 2.32 -13.36 0.75
C HIS A 77 3.10 -14.63 0.34
N GLU A 78 4.43 -14.67 0.54
CA GLU A 78 5.25 -15.87 0.29
C GLU A 78 5.31 -16.82 1.49
N GLY A 79 4.54 -16.54 2.54
CA GLY A 79 4.42 -17.39 3.73
C GLY A 79 5.58 -17.26 4.73
N ARG A 80 6.47 -16.26 4.59
CA ARG A 80 7.52 -15.96 5.56
C ARG A 80 6.92 -15.41 6.83
N ARG A 81 7.47 -15.82 7.98
CA ARG A 81 7.04 -15.36 9.30
C ARG A 81 7.38 -13.87 9.49
N LEU A 82 6.43 -13.14 10.04
CA LEU A 82 6.60 -11.78 10.53
C LEU A 82 6.73 -11.85 12.04
N VAL A 83 7.91 -11.52 12.56
CA VAL A 83 8.26 -11.73 13.97
C VAL A 83 8.73 -10.44 14.62
N MET A 84 8.52 -10.33 15.94
CA MET A 84 9.13 -9.31 16.78
C MET A 84 9.79 -9.96 17.99
N LEU A 85 11.01 -9.55 18.30
CA LEU A 85 11.63 -9.86 19.57
C LEU A 85 11.19 -8.82 20.60
N VAL A 86 10.49 -9.26 21.63
CA VAL A 86 10.07 -8.43 22.76
C VAL A 86 11.17 -8.48 23.80
N VAL A 87 11.76 -7.33 24.15
CA VAL A 87 12.86 -7.25 25.12
C VAL A 87 12.51 -6.25 26.21
N SER A 88 12.69 -6.66 27.48
CA SER A 88 12.49 -5.83 28.67
C SER A 88 13.23 -6.42 29.89
N SER A 89 13.05 -5.84 31.06
CA SER A 89 13.47 -6.51 32.30
C SER A 89 12.65 -7.77 32.53
N GLU A 90 13.18 -8.78 33.25
CA GLU A 90 12.45 -10.00 33.62
C GLU A 90 11.15 -9.64 34.32
N GLU A 91 11.17 -8.71 35.27
CA GLU A 91 9.99 -8.22 35.99
C GLU A 91 8.89 -7.69 35.04
N ASN A 92 9.27 -6.93 34.00
CA ASN A 92 8.31 -6.42 33.03
C ASN A 92 7.76 -7.54 32.14
N LEU A 93 8.60 -8.51 31.74
CA LEU A 93 8.15 -9.65 30.91
C LEU A 93 7.19 -10.56 31.67
N ASP A 94 7.42 -10.79 32.97
CA ASP A 94 6.52 -11.59 33.79
C ASP A 94 5.11 -10.99 33.92
N ARG A 95 4.99 -9.65 33.79
CA ARG A 95 3.72 -8.93 33.84
C ARG A 95 3.34 -8.23 32.51
N LEU A 96 3.82 -8.76 31.42
CA LEU A 96 3.68 -8.13 30.10
C LEU A 96 2.21 -7.87 29.72
N GLU A 97 1.33 -8.83 29.96
CA GLU A 97 -0.10 -8.70 29.66
C GLU A 97 -0.81 -7.69 30.60
N GLU A 98 -0.37 -7.58 31.84
CA GLU A 98 -0.85 -6.53 32.75
C GLU A 98 -0.44 -5.15 32.25
N ILE A 99 0.86 -4.98 31.89
CA ILE A 99 1.38 -3.73 31.30
C ILE A 99 0.57 -3.35 30.07
N ARG A 100 0.33 -4.29 29.17
CA ARG A 100 -0.50 -4.07 27.98
C ARG A 100 -1.91 -3.58 28.32
N THR A 101 -2.56 -4.28 29.23
CA THR A 101 -3.93 -3.95 29.64
C THR A 101 -4.04 -2.57 30.27
N GLU A 102 -3.16 -2.24 31.19
CA GLU A 102 -3.14 -0.93 31.84
C GLU A 102 -2.75 0.20 30.88
N HIS A 103 -1.82 -0.07 29.94
CA HIS A 103 -1.48 0.88 28.89
C HIS A 103 -2.67 1.17 27.97
N LEU A 104 -3.43 0.15 27.55
CA LEU A 104 -4.64 0.34 26.74
C LEU A 104 -5.72 1.14 27.48
N LYS A 105 -5.86 0.98 28.80
CA LYS A 105 -6.74 1.84 29.61
C LYS A 105 -6.25 3.29 29.62
N SER A 106 -4.94 3.52 29.70
CA SER A 106 -4.35 4.86 29.76
C SER A 106 -4.56 5.65 28.47
N VAL A 107 -4.50 5.00 27.28
CA VAL A 107 -4.71 5.63 25.97
C VAL A 107 -6.18 5.75 25.56
N ASN A 108 -7.10 5.10 26.28
CA ASN A 108 -8.54 5.21 25.99
C ASN A 108 -9.16 6.37 26.77
N PRO A 109 -9.50 7.52 26.13
CA PRO A 109 -10.07 8.69 26.79
C PRO A 109 -11.46 8.46 27.35
N LEU A 110 -12.12 7.35 26.98
CA LEU A 110 -13.46 6.98 27.44
C LEU A 110 -13.44 5.98 28.60
N SER A 111 -12.25 5.46 28.97
CA SER A 111 -12.10 4.55 30.10
C SER A 111 -12.33 5.27 31.43
N LYS A 112 -13.12 4.65 32.31
CA LYS A 112 -13.31 5.09 33.71
C LYS A 112 -12.22 4.54 34.66
N GLU A 113 -11.41 3.61 34.19
CA GLU A 113 -10.39 2.88 34.97
C GLU A 113 -8.98 3.31 34.58
N ARG A 114 -8.81 4.56 34.11
CA ARG A 114 -7.48 5.09 33.79
C ARG A 114 -6.66 5.20 35.05
N THR A 115 -5.45 4.65 34.99
CA THR A 115 -4.48 4.73 36.08
C THR A 115 -3.44 5.79 35.78
N ASP A 116 -2.92 6.44 36.81
CA ASP A 116 -1.76 7.32 36.73
C ASP A 116 -0.45 6.58 37.11
N GLU A 117 -0.50 5.25 37.21
CA GLU A 117 0.65 4.40 37.48
C GLU A 117 1.75 4.59 36.43
N GLU A 118 3.01 4.60 36.88
CA GLU A 118 4.16 4.77 36.01
C GLU A 118 4.49 3.47 35.27
N LEU A 119 3.82 3.24 34.13
CA LEU A 119 4.06 2.08 33.28
C LEU A 119 5.35 2.26 32.44
N PRO A 120 6.02 1.17 32.05
CA PRO A 120 7.06 1.20 31.03
C PRO A 120 6.57 1.82 29.72
N LEU A 121 7.46 2.48 28.96
CA LEU A 121 7.16 2.90 27.60
C LEU A 121 7.04 1.69 26.68
N ILE A 122 6.19 1.79 25.67
CA ILE A 122 6.14 0.83 24.57
C ILE A 122 6.89 1.43 23.39
N ILE A 123 7.98 0.77 22.97
CA ILE A 123 8.85 1.26 21.89
C ILE A 123 8.95 0.18 20.81
N ASN A 124 8.72 0.54 19.56
CA ASN A 124 8.92 -0.35 18.42
C ASN A 124 10.11 0.14 17.60
N LEU A 125 11.20 -0.62 17.63
CA LEU A 125 12.30 -0.49 16.68
C LEU A 125 11.95 -1.29 15.43
N ALA A 126 11.49 -0.59 14.40
CA ALA A 126 11.00 -1.18 13.16
C ALA A 126 11.99 -0.96 12.02
N TYR A 127 12.31 -2.02 11.29
CA TYR A 127 13.39 -2.04 10.31
C TYR A 127 12.95 -2.65 8.97
N ASN A 128 13.59 -2.22 7.89
CA ASN A 128 13.60 -2.87 6.58
C ASN A 128 12.20 -3.07 5.95
N VAL A 129 11.38 -2.01 5.98
CA VAL A 129 10.12 -1.97 5.21
C VAL A 129 10.38 -2.00 3.71
N HIS A 130 11.53 -1.49 3.26
CA HIS A 130 12.05 -1.69 1.92
C HIS A 130 13.19 -2.72 1.97
N GLY A 131 12.98 -3.88 1.35
CA GLY A 131 13.90 -5.01 1.48
C GLY A 131 15.32 -4.76 0.94
N ASN A 132 15.48 -3.83 -0.01
CA ASN A 132 16.78 -3.43 -0.57
C ASN A 132 17.42 -2.22 0.14
N GLU A 133 17.00 -1.94 1.36
CA GLU A 133 17.61 -0.99 2.28
C GLU A 133 18.18 -1.78 3.48
N PRO A 134 19.28 -2.53 3.26
CA PRO A 134 19.61 -3.70 4.07
C PRO A 134 20.27 -3.42 5.41
N SER A 135 20.89 -2.25 5.62
CA SER A 135 21.70 -1.98 6.84
C SER A 135 20.86 -2.00 8.11
N SER A 136 19.59 -1.66 8.02
CA SER A 136 18.70 -1.61 9.18
C SER A 136 18.42 -3.00 9.77
N SER A 137 18.22 -4.05 8.96
CA SER A 137 18.06 -5.42 9.48
C SER A 137 19.32 -5.95 10.17
N GLU A 138 20.49 -5.59 9.69
CA GLU A 138 21.76 -5.94 10.36
C GLU A 138 21.90 -5.18 11.69
N ALA A 139 21.49 -3.90 11.72
CA ALA A 139 21.42 -3.11 12.93
C ALA A 139 20.42 -3.68 13.95
N ALA A 140 19.33 -4.29 13.48
CA ALA A 140 18.37 -5.00 14.32
C ALA A 140 19.01 -6.18 15.06
N LEU A 141 19.88 -6.95 14.41
CA LEU A 141 20.62 -8.05 15.05
C LEU A 141 21.55 -7.54 16.16
N LEU A 142 22.27 -6.43 15.91
CA LEU A 142 23.13 -5.78 16.91
C LEU A 142 22.31 -5.23 18.07
N SER A 143 21.19 -4.59 17.80
CA SER A 143 20.27 -4.06 18.83
C SER A 143 19.69 -5.18 19.68
N ALA A 144 19.25 -6.27 19.05
CA ALA A 144 18.74 -7.45 19.76
C ALA A 144 19.80 -8.08 20.66
N TYR A 145 21.01 -8.27 20.17
CA TYR A 145 22.12 -8.79 20.99
C TYR A 145 22.45 -7.84 22.15
N THR A 146 22.58 -6.54 21.88
CA THR A 146 22.92 -5.56 22.91
C THR A 146 21.89 -5.57 24.04
N LEU A 147 20.60 -5.55 23.71
CA LEU A 147 19.53 -5.50 24.70
C LEU A 147 19.37 -6.81 25.48
N THR A 148 19.66 -7.94 24.89
CA THR A 148 19.53 -9.26 25.54
C THR A 148 20.76 -9.64 26.37
N ALA A 149 21.96 -9.23 25.94
CA ALA A 149 23.23 -9.72 26.50
C ALA A 149 23.99 -8.69 27.36
N SER A 150 23.81 -7.38 27.11
CA SER A 150 24.59 -6.36 27.84
C SER A 150 24.12 -6.24 29.30
N THR A 151 25.09 -6.09 30.20
CA THR A 151 24.90 -5.77 31.63
C THR A 151 25.26 -4.32 31.94
N ASN A 152 25.48 -3.50 30.94
CA ASN A 152 25.74 -2.08 31.05
C ASN A 152 24.57 -1.36 31.74
N ALA A 153 24.88 -0.41 32.62
CA ALA A 153 23.87 0.31 33.40
C ALA A 153 22.87 1.09 32.55
N GLU A 154 23.32 1.65 31.41
CA GLU A 154 22.42 2.35 30.45
C GLU A 154 21.42 1.39 29.82
N VAL A 155 21.87 0.21 29.39
CA VAL A 155 20.97 -0.83 28.83
C VAL A 155 20.01 -1.35 29.89
N THR A 156 20.49 -1.61 31.10
CA THR A 156 19.64 -2.05 32.22
C THR A 156 18.55 -1.00 32.52
N ASN A 157 18.87 0.29 32.42
CA ASN A 157 17.92 1.38 32.62
C ASN A 157 16.86 1.40 31.49
N PHE A 158 17.25 1.13 30.23
CA PHE A 158 16.27 1.00 29.12
C PHE A 158 15.28 -0.11 29.39
N LEU A 159 15.76 -1.31 29.74
CA LEU A 159 14.92 -2.49 30.00
C LEU A 159 14.00 -2.31 31.20
N LYS A 160 14.42 -1.57 32.23
CA LYS A 160 13.58 -1.27 33.38
C LYS A 160 12.38 -0.39 33.02
N HIS A 161 12.57 0.56 32.10
CA HIS A 161 11.61 1.62 31.82
C HIS A 161 10.90 1.49 30.46
N ALA A 162 11.21 0.44 29.67
CA ALA A 162 10.57 0.20 28.38
C ALA A 162 10.34 -1.30 28.11
N VAL A 163 9.24 -1.58 27.42
CA VAL A 163 9.02 -2.81 26.66
C VAL A 163 9.35 -2.49 25.21
N ILE A 164 10.37 -3.15 24.68
CA ILE A 164 10.95 -2.86 23.37
C ILE A 164 10.60 -3.99 22.41
N PHE A 165 9.92 -3.66 21.32
CA PHE A 165 9.60 -4.57 20.23
C PHE A 165 10.58 -4.33 19.08
N ILE A 166 11.43 -5.29 18.79
CA ILE A 166 12.36 -5.28 17.65
C ILE A 166 11.70 -6.03 16.50
N ASP A 167 11.27 -5.29 15.48
CA ASP A 167 10.74 -5.82 14.22
C ASP A 167 11.85 -5.81 13.17
N PRO A 168 12.58 -6.90 12.96
CA PRO A 168 13.86 -6.87 12.26
C PRO A 168 13.71 -6.70 10.75
N THR A 169 12.55 -7.07 10.21
CA THR A 169 12.31 -7.07 8.75
C THR A 169 10.80 -7.05 8.49
N ILE A 170 10.26 -5.87 8.23
CA ILE A 170 8.83 -5.71 7.88
C ILE A 170 8.52 -6.30 6.51
N ASN A 171 9.52 -6.32 5.59
CA ASN A 171 9.39 -6.84 4.23
C ASN A 171 10.35 -8.01 3.96
N PRO A 172 10.08 -9.20 4.49
CA PRO A 172 10.93 -10.37 4.27
C PRO A 172 11.05 -10.79 2.80
N ASP A 173 9.99 -10.66 2.00
CA ASP A 173 9.97 -11.05 0.60
C ASP A 173 10.91 -10.16 -0.24
N GLY A 174 10.86 -8.85 0.01
CA GLY A 174 11.78 -7.88 -0.59
C GLY A 174 13.21 -8.07 -0.10
N ARG A 175 13.40 -8.31 1.20
CA ARG A 175 14.70 -8.58 1.82
C ARG A 175 15.42 -9.76 1.17
N ASP A 176 14.75 -10.90 1.06
CA ASP A 176 15.36 -12.11 0.49
C ASP A 176 15.67 -11.94 -1.01
N ARG A 177 14.83 -11.20 -1.75
CA ARG A 177 15.10 -10.83 -3.15
C ARG A 177 16.38 -10.02 -3.27
N HIS A 178 16.57 -9.02 -2.41
CA HIS A 178 17.79 -8.20 -2.38
C HIS A 178 19.02 -8.99 -1.93
N THR A 179 18.93 -9.72 -0.81
CA THR A 179 20.08 -10.46 -0.26
C THR A 179 20.57 -11.54 -1.21
N TYR A 180 19.65 -12.21 -1.92
CA TYR A 180 20.03 -13.15 -2.97
C TYR A 180 20.84 -12.46 -4.07
N TRP A 181 20.39 -11.29 -4.54
CA TRP A 181 21.07 -10.52 -5.56
C TRP A 181 22.45 -10.04 -5.10
N ALA A 182 22.52 -9.29 -4.01
CA ALA A 182 23.75 -8.68 -3.51
C ALA A 182 24.82 -9.75 -3.17
N ASN A 183 24.44 -10.82 -2.46
CA ASN A 183 25.36 -11.90 -2.12
C ASN A 183 25.83 -12.72 -3.34
N MET A 184 25.01 -12.83 -4.40
CA MET A 184 25.38 -13.54 -5.63
C MET A 184 26.48 -12.81 -6.40
N TYR A 185 26.48 -11.46 -6.36
CA TYR A 185 27.43 -10.65 -7.12
C TYR A 185 28.60 -10.11 -6.29
N LYS A 186 28.58 -10.27 -4.97
CA LYS A 186 29.67 -9.75 -4.13
C LYS A 186 31.03 -10.33 -4.55
N GLY A 187 32.00 -9.43 -4.68
CA GLY A 187 33.38 -9.82 -5.03
C GLY A 187 34.27 -10.11 -3.81
N SER A 188 35.37 -10.87 -4.02
CA SER A 188 36.46 -10.97 -3.06
C SER A 188 37.78 -10.88 -3.84
N PRO A 189 38.44 -9.71 -3.82
CA PRO A 189 38.22 -8.50 -3.02
C PRO A 189 36.93 -7.75 -3.42
N LEU A 190 36.43 -6.88 -2.52
CA LEU A 190 35.22 -6.07 -2.71
C LEU A 190 35.42 -5.08 -3.87
N VAL A 191 34.38 -4.92 -4.69
CA VAL A 191 34.32 -3.96 -5.80
C VAL A 191 33.58 -2.70 -5.36
N ALA A 192 34.25 -1.52 -5.48
CA ALA A 192 33.65 -0.25 -5.09
C ALA A 192 33.04 0.55 -6.27
N ASP A 193 33.13 0.04 -7.50
CA ASP A 193 32.62 0.72 -8.70
C ASP A 193 31.08 0.74 -8.68
N PRO A 194 30.43 1.93 -8.73
CA PRO A 194 28.97 2.05 -8.75
C PRO A 194 28.29 1.33 -9.92
N GLN A 195 29.03 0.99 -10.99
CA GLN A 195 28.49 0.30 -12.16
C GLN A 195 28.46 -1.23 -11.99
N ASP A 196 29.09 -1.77 -10.94
CA ASP A 196 29.10 -3.21 -10.68
C ASP A 196 27.68 -3.75 -10.49
N ALA A 197 27.46 -5.00 -10.89
CA ALA A 197 26.17 -5.67 -10.80
C ALA A 197 25.68 -5.79 -9.35
N GLU A 198 26.57 -5.89 -8.36
CA GLU A 198 26.23 -5.93 -6.93
C GLU A 198 25.37 -4.71 -6.53
N HIS A 199 25.66 -3.52 -7.11
CA HIS A 199 25.01 -2.26 -6.78
C HIS A 199 23.75 -1.96 -7.61
N ASN A 200 23.46 -2.77 -8.64
CA ASN A 200 22.43 -2.50 -9.66
C ASN A 200 21.46 -3.67 -9.79
N GLU A 201 20.50 -3.76 -8.87
CA GLU A 201 19.48 -4.80 -8.88
C GLU A 201 18.65 -4.82 -10.18
N TYR A 202 18.27 -6.00 -10.62
CA TYR A 202 17.30 -6.17 -11.70
C TYR A 202 15.90 -5.78 -11.25
N TRP A 203 15.13 -5.30 -12.22
CA TRP A 203 13.71 -5.08 -12.07
C TRP A 203 13.02 -6.38 -11.52
N PRO A 204 12.12 -6.29 -10.52
CA PRO A 204 11.58 -5.10 -9.86
C PRO A 204 12.44 -4.57 -8.70
N GLY A 205 13.55 -5.24 -8.34
CA GLY A 205 14.36 -4.93 -7.16
C GLY A 205 13.73 -5.44 -5.85
N GLY A 206 14.48 -5.30 -4.76
CA GLY A 206 14.08 -5.74 -3.42
C GLY A 206 13.28 -4.72 -2.61
N ARG A 207 12.99 -3.52 -3.16
CA ARG A 207 12.25 -2.48 -2.43
C ARG A 207 10.87 -2.96 -1.97
N THR A 208 10.14 -3.61 -2.87
CA THR A 208 8.73 -3.95 -2.72
C THR A 208 8.51 -5.38 -2.21
N ASN A 209 7.29 -5.68 -1.72
CA ASN A 209 6.90 -7.02 -1.30
C ASN A 209 6.70 -7.99 -2.50
N HIS A 210 6.04 -9.13 -2.26
CA HIS A 210 5.74 -10.14 -3.30
C HIS A 210 5.02 -9.56 -4.53
N TYR A 211 3.93 -8.82 -4.33
CA TYR A 211 3.14 -8.22 -5.41
C TYR A 211 3.64 -6.83 -5.84
N TRP A 212 4.87 -6.49 -5.52
CA TRP A 212 5.51 -5.21 -5.87
C TRP A 212 4.84 -3.98 -5.27
N PHE A 213 4.20 -4.11 -4.11
CA PHE A 213 3.71 -3.00 -3.32
C PHE A 213 4.82 -2.39 -2.47
N ASP A 214 4.77 -1.08 -2.35
CA ASP A 214 5.55 -0.34 -1.36
C ASP A 214 4.82 -0.39 -0.02
N LEU A 215 5.31 -1.20 0.91
CA LEU A 215 4.70 -1.35 2.24
C LEU A 215 4.76 -0.06 3.07
N ASN A 216 5.71 0.84 2.76
CA ASN A 216 5.76 2.17 3.39
C ASN A 216 4.76 3.16 2.77
N ARG A 217 3.76 2.68 2.05
CA ARG A 217 2.59 3.42 1.57
C ARG A 217 1.28 2.76 2.00
N ASP A 218 1.37 1.63 2.72
CA ASP A 218 0.24 0.74 2.95
C ASP A 218 -0.33 0.80 4.38
N TRP A 219 0.29 1.54 5.30
CA TRP A 219 -0.15 1.60 6.70
C TRP A 219 -1.61 2.06 6.86
N VAL A 220 -2.03 3.08 6.13
CA VAL A 220 -3.42 3.59 6.18
C VAL A 220 -4.34 2.83 5.24
N LEU A 221 -3.80 2.15 4.22
CA LEU A 221 -4.58 1.43 3.21
C LEU A 221 -4.83 -0.04 3.61
N ALA A 222 -3.94 -0.63 4.39
CA ALA A 222 -4.03 -1.99 4.94
C ALA A 222 -4.36 -3.08 3.89
N VAL A 223 -3.75 -3.00 2.71
CA VAL A 223 -4.03 -3.91 1.59
C VAL A 223 -3.30 -5.23 1.73
N ASN A 224 -2.06 -5.20 2.23
CA ASN A 224 -1.17 -6.35 2.30
C ASN A 224 -1.18 -7.01 3.69
N PRO A 225 -0.99 -8.34 3.78
CA PRO A 225 -0.99 -9.05 5.06
C PRO A 225 0.10 -8.57 6.03
N GLU A 226 1.24 -8.10 5.51
CA GLU A 226 2.30 -7.49 6.28
C GLU A 226 1.80 -6.25 7.04
N SER A 227 1.08 -5.37 6.36
CA SER A 227 0.49 -4.17 6.94
C SER A 227 -0.66 -4.51 7.90
N GLN A 228 -1.53 -5.45 7.55
CA GLN A 228 -2.65 -5.88 8.38
C GLN A 228 -2.16 -6.49 9.70
N GLY A 229 -1.20 -7.43 9.65
CA GLY A 229 -0.61 -8.02 10.85
C GLY A 229 0.09 -6.98 11.72
N LYS A 230 0.79 -6.02 11.10
CA LYS A 230 1.44 -4.91 11.82
C LYS A 230 0.42 -4.00 12.51
N LEU A 231 -0.69 -3.66 11.85
CA LEU A 231 -1.77 -2.85 12.43
C LEU A 231 -2.47 -3.58 13.59
N ASP A 232 -2.75 -4.88 13.43
CA ASP A 232 -3.36 -5.68 14.49
C ASP A 232 -2.47 -5.72 15.73
N TRP A 233 -1.16 -5.86 15.57
CA TRP A 233 -0.19 -5.72 16.65
C TRP A 233 -0.17 -4.29 17.20
N TYR A 234 -0.12 -3.27 16.33
CA TYR A 234 -0.03 -1.85 16.71
C TYR A 234 -1.16 -1.45 17.64
N HIS A 235 -2.38 -1.80 17.30
CA HIS A 235 -3.58 -1.49 18.10
C HIS A 235 -3.74 -2.33 19.38
N GLN A 236 -2.93 -3.37 19.56
CA GLN A 236 -2.81 -4.05 20.83
C GLN A 236 -1.85 -3.34 21.81
N TRP A 237 -0.94 -2.52 21.28
CA TRP A 237 0.14 -1.95 22.08
C TRP A 237 0.19 -0.42 22.06
N TYR A 238 -0.30 0.26 21.04
CA TYR A 238 -0.19 1.72 20.87
C TYR A 238 1.19 2.26 21.29
N PRO A 239 2.27 1.97 20.55
CA PRO A 239 3.62 2.37 20.93
C PRO A 239 3.76 3.86 21.15
N ASN A 240 4.56 4.25 22.15
CA ASN A 240 4.92 5.64 22.40
C ASN A 240 5.89 6.18 21.34
N VAL A 241 6.79 5.30 20.84
CA VAL A 241 7.78 5.62 19.81
C VAL A 241 7.87 4.48 18.80
N VAL A 242 7.92 4.81 17.52
CA VAL A 242 8.13 3.86 16.42
C VAL A 242 9.22 4.42 15.50
N THR A 243 10.21 3.62 15.18
CA THR A 243 11.22 3.99 14.17
C THR A 243 10.81 3.48 12.77
N ASP A 244 11.24 4.20 11.74
CA ASP A 244 11.09 3.86 10.33
C ASP A 244 12.46 4.01 9.65
N PHE A 245 13.24 2.91 9.65
CA PHE A 245 14.62 2.90 9.17
C PHE A 245 14.71 2.60 7.68
N HIS A 246 15.25 3.57 6.94
CA HIS A 246 15.40 3.56 5.49
C HIS A 246 16.83 3.75 5.01
N GLU A 247 16.99 3.58 3.68
CA GLU A 247 18.17 4.00 2.95
C GLU A 247 17.79 4.80 1.69
N MET A 248 18.47 5.89 1.48
CA MET A 248 18.39 6.72 0.28
C MET A 248 19.53 6.43 -0.71
N GLY A 249 19.62 7.21 -1.79
CA GLY A 249 20.68 7.08 -2.77
C GLY A 249 22.08 7.26 -2.18
N SER A 250 23.09 6.56 -2.75
CA SER A 250 24.49 6.53 -2.26
C SER A 250 25.18 7.89 -2.27
N GLN A 251 24.73 8.85 -3.09
CA GLN A 251 25.29 10.19 -3.19
C GLN A 251 24.67 11.15 -2.16
N SER A 252 24.58 10.74 -0.90
CA SER A 252 24.02 11.48 0.22
C SER A 252 24.79 11.15 1.50
N THR A 253 24.23 11.52 2.67
CA THR A 253 24.81 11.25 3.99
C THR A 253 23.81 10.50 4.87
N TYR A 254 23.32 11.11 5.92
CA TYR A 254 22.32 10.55 6.82
C TYR A 254 21.23 11.58 7.09
N PHE A 255 19.98 11.17 7.05
CA PHE A 255 18.86 12.03 7.42
C PHE A 255 18.17 11.47 8.68
N PHE A 256 17.70 12.38 9.54
CA PHE A 256 16.76 12.12 10.61
C PHE A 256 15.87 13.35 10.83
N GLU A 257 14.71 13.16 11.43
CA GLU A 257 13.79 14.26 11.72
C GLU A 257 14.38 15.28 12.73
N PRO A 258 14.04 16.59 12.65
CA PRO A 258 12.82 17.14 12.02
C PRO A 258 12.84 17.21 10.49
N MET A 259 11.67 17.05 9.90
CA MET A 259 11.46 17.20 8.45
C MET A 259 11.47 18.67 8.02
N LYS A 260 11.33 18.95 6.69
CA LYS A 260 11.29 20.32 6.17
C LYS A 260 10.16 21.13 6.84
N PRO A 261 10.38 22.39 7.23
CA PRO A 261 9.34 23.21 7.82
C PRO A 261 8.27 23.60 6.78
N ASN A 262 7.06 23.91 7.25
CA ASN A 262 5.91 24.50 6.54
C ASN A 262 5.10 23.63 5.57
N GLY A 263 5.48 22.46 5.18
CA GLY A 263 4.70 21.66 4.24
C GLY A 263 4.59 20.20 4.63
N SER A 264 5.44 19.80 5.55
CA SER A 264 5.60 18.42 5.93
C SER A 264 4.60 17.90 6.96
N LEU A 265 3.64 18.74 7.35
CA LEU A 265 2.77 18.46 8.49
C LEU A 265 1.36 18.16 8.03
N ASP A 266 0.86 16.99 8.38
CA ASP A 266 -0.57 16.75 8.33
C ASP A 266 -1.30 17.75 9.24
N PRO A 267 -2.27 18.56 8.72
CA PRO A 267 -2.90 19.63 9.47
C PRO A 267 -3.72 19.17 10.69
N ILE A 268 -4.04 17.88 10.79
CA ILE A 268 -4.79 17.33 11.93
C ILE A 268 -3.90 16.96 13.14
N MET A 269 -2.58 16.94 12.94
CA MET A 269 -1.63 16.55 13.98
C MET A 269 -1.41 17.66 15.03
N PRO A 270 -1.07 17.31 16.29
CA PRO A 270 -0.65 18.28 17.29
C PRO A 270 0.70 18.91 16.92
N ARG A 271 0.87 20.20 17.19
CA ARG A 271 2.17 20.88 16.98
C ARG A 271 3.29 20.28 17.83
N GLU A 272 2.95 19.85 19.03
CA GLU A 272 3.86 19.22 19.99
C GLU A 272 4.60 18.01 19.41
N ASN A 273 3.99 17.27 18.46
CA ASN A 273 4.64 16.17 17.77
C ASN A 273 5.82 16.68 16.93
N TYR A 274 5.58 17.64 16.05
CA TYR A 274 6.54 18.09 15.04
C TYR A 274 7.51 19.15 15.56
N GLU A 275 7.05 20.05 16.43
CA GLU A 275 7.86 21.17 16.90
C GLU A 275 8.65 20.79 18.17
N ASP A 276 8.01 20.13 19.15
CA ASP A 276 8.64 19.85 20.43
C ASP A 276 9.36 18.49 20.44
N LEU A 277 8.65 17.40 20.10
CA LEU A 277 9.21 16.05 20.19
C LEU A 277 10.27 15.78 19.13
N ASN A 278 10.02 16.15 17.86
CA ASN A 278 11.01 15.95 16.80
C ASN A 278 12.28 16.77 17.02
N GLU A 279 12.18 18.01 17.51
CA GLU A 279 13.36 18.81 17.87
C GLU A 279 14.11 18.20 19.05
N LEU A 280 13.40 17.71 20.07
CA LEU A 280 14.01 17.03 21.22
C LEU A 280 14.83 15.82 20.76
N TYR A 281 14.19 14.88 20.01
CA TYR A 281 14.87 13.67 19.55
C TYR A 281 15.99 14.00 18.56
N GLY A 282 15.81 14.96 17.66
CA GLY A 282 16.83 15.46 16.76
C GLY A 282 18.09 15.92 17.49
N SER A 283 17.94 16.54 18.69
CA SER A 283 19.07 16.94 19.53
C SER A 283 19.85 15.76 20.11
N TYR A 284 19.22 14.59 20.32
CA TYR A 284 19.91 13.38 20.74
C TYR A 284 20.64 12.73 19.58
N PHE A 285 20.01 12.65 18.40
CA PHE A 285 20.59 12.04 17.20
C PHE A 285 21.80 12.85 16.71
N SER A 286 21.72 14.18 16.67
CA SER A 286 22.84 15.03 16.28
C SER A 286 24.05 14.78 17.16
N LYS A 287 23.90 14.78 18.47
CA LYS A 287 25.01 14.51 19.42
C LYS A 287 25.60 13.11 19.24
N ALA A 288 24.74 12.11 18.99
CA ALA A 288 25.19 10.73 18.80
C ALA A 288 26.00 10.58 17.50
N LEU A 289 25.52 11.13 16.40
CA LEU A 289 26.19 11.08 15.09
C LEU A 289 27.45 11.94 15.05
N ASP A 290 27.45 13.12 15.70
CA ASP A 290 28.64 13.95 15.89
C ASP A 290 29.74 13.16 16.61
N SER A 291 29.39 12.38 17.63
CA SER A 291 30.35 11.62 18.45
C SER A 291 31.05 10.50 17.66
N ILE A 292 30.44 10.02 16.57
CA ILE A 292 31.01 9.00 15.68
C ILE A 292 31.50 9.58 14.34
N GLY A 293 31.46 10.92 14.18
CA GLY A 293 31.93 11.63 12.99
C GLY A 293 31.10 11.35 11.73
N SER A 294 29.81 11.05 11.86
CA SER A 294 28.93 10.83 10.71
C SER A 294 28.26 12.15 10.28
N PHE A 295 28.31 12.48 8.98
CA PHE A 295 27.59 13.62 8.42
C PHE A 295 26.11 13.31 8.28
N TYR A 296 25.29 14.35 8.49
CA TYR A 296 23.85 14.26 8.41
C TYR A 296 23.23 15.58 7.96
N PHE A 297 21.93 15.54 7.62
CA PHE A 297 21.10 16.72 7.37
C PHE A 297 19.70 16.49 7.93
N THR A 298 19.00 17.58 8.20
CA THR A 298 17.62 17.62 8.68
C THR A 298 16.87 18.72 7.93
N ARG A 299 15.56 18.82 8.08
CA ARG A 299 14.72 19.93 7.57
C ARG A 299 14.73 20.11 6.05
N GLU A 300 15.11 19.07 5.33
CA GLU A 300 15.19 19.05 3.86
C GLU A 300 14.56 17.76 3.31
N ALA A 301 14.22 17.74 2.01
CA ALA A 301 13.84 16.61 1.17
C ALA A 301 12.55 15.87 1.56
N PHE A 302 12.43 15.39 2.77
CA PHE A 302 11.33 14.51 3.21
C PHE A 302 10.19 15.30 3.85
N ASP A 303 8.97 14.72 3.80
CA ASP A 303 7.79 15.21 4.50
C ASP A 303 6.99 14.06 5.13
N GLY A 304 6.26 14.36 6.21
CA GLY A 304 5.37 13.45 6.91
C GLY A 304 3.88 13.66 6.59
N THR A 305 3.57 14.29 5.44
CA THR A 305 2.19 14.70 5.13
C THR A 305 1.27 13.51 4.85
N TYR A 306 1.76 12.51 4.11
CA TYR A 306 0.95 11.32 3.82
C TYR A 306 0.88 10.39 5.04
N PRO A 307 -0.33 10.11 5.59
CA PRO A 307 -0.48 9.34 6.84
C PRO A 307 -0.21 7.84 6.71
N GLY A 308 0.12 7.35 5.54
CA GLY A 308 0.40 5.94 5.27
C GLY A 308 1.86 5.54 5.32
N TYR A 309 2.78 6.42 5.76
CA TYR A 309 4.18 6.07 6.06
C TYR A 309 4.32 5.40 7.43
N GLY A 310 5.37 4.61 7.61
CA GLY A 310 5.75 4.03 8.89
C GLY A 310 6.12 5.07 9.95
N SER A 311 6.61 6.23 9.54
CA SER A 311 6.88 7.38 10.41
C SER A 311 5.65 8.25 10.68
N SER A 312 4.65 8.31 9.77
CA SER A 312 3.48 9.19 9.94
C SER A 312 2.27 8.50 10.57
N TYR A 313 2.08 7.20 10.34
CA TYR A 313 0.97 6.48 10.94
C TYR A 313 1.02 6.46 12.49
N PRO A 314 2.19 6.24 13.14
CA PRO A 314 2.28 6.37 14.60
C PRO A 314 1.87 7.74 15.11
N ASP A 315 2.22 8.82 14.41
CA ASP A 315 1.81 10.18 14.77
C ASP A 315 0.28 10.32 14.73
N LEU A 316 -0.38 9.73 13.75
CA LEU A 316 -1.84 9.68 13.62
C LEU A 316 -2.49 8.89 14.77
N GLN A 317 -1.74 8.02 15.45
CA GLN A 317 -2.19 7.12 16.50
C GLN A 317 -1.64 7.49 17.92
N GLY A 318 -1.10 8.68 18.07
CA GLY A 318 -0.66 9.22 19.36
C GLY A 318 0.71 8.74 19.85
N GLY A 319 1.48 8.06 19.01
CA GLY A 319 2.91 7.83 19.19
C GLY A 319 3.75 8.94 18.59
N LEU A 320 5.06 8.73 18.56
CA LEU A 320 6.03 9.50 17.80
C LEU A 320 6.65 8.57 16.74
N GLY A 321 6.39 8.84 15.48
CA GLY A 321 7.10 8.24 14.36
C GLY A 321 8.42 8.93 14.12
N LEU A 322 9.44 8.19 13.72
CA LEU A 322 10.78 8.72 13.49
C LEU A 322 11.37 8.14 12.20
N LEU A 323 11.55 8.98 11.20
CA LEU A 323 12.18 8.63 9.93
C LEU A 323 13.70 8.74 10.03
N PHE A 324 14.38 7.69 9.56
CA PHE A 324 15.84 7.68 9.35
C PHE A 324 16.14 7.25 7.91
N GLU A 325 17.07 7.98 7.25
CA GLU A 325 17.48 7.69 5.87
C GLU A 325 19.01 7.66 5.77
N GLN A 326 19.57 6.48 5.63
CA GLN A 326 21.01 6.29 5.46
C GLN A 326 21.38 6.31 3.98
N ALA A 327 22.46 7.03 3.59
CA ALA A 327 23.03 6.85 2.26
C ALA A 327 23.46 5.37 2.07
N SER A 328 22.88 4.69 1.08
CA SER A 328 23.06 3.25 0.89
C SER A 328 24.43 2.92 0.32
N SER A 329 25.07 1.86 0.81
CA SER A 329 26.23 1.28 0.14
C SER A 329 25.85 0.45 -1.10
N ARG A 330 24.57 0.13 -1.29
CA ARG A 330 24.00 -0.70 -2.37
C ARG A 330 24.58 -2.11 -2.50
N GLY A 331 25.54 -2.45 -1.72
CA GLY A 331 26.29 -3.69 -1.61
C GLY A 331 27.22 -3.57 -0.42
N LEU A 332 28.35 -4.24 -0.42
CA LEU A 332 29.27 -4.22 0.71
C LEU A 332 30.16 -2.97 0.74
N LYS A 333 30.42 -2.33 -0.42
CA LYS A 333 31.28 -1.15 -0.55
C LYS A 333 31.00 -0.39 -1.84
N GLN A 334 30.91 0.94 -1.79
CA GLN A 334 30.72 1.75 -2.99
C GLN A 334 31.48 3.08 -2.92
N THR A 335 32.00 3.55 -4.06
CA THR A 335 32.60 4.89 -4.21
C THR A 335 31.50 5.93 -4.41
N THR A 336 31.56 7.01 -3.62
CA THR A 336 30.61 8.13 -3.68
C THR A 336 31.33 9.47 -3.77
N ALA A 337 30.59 10.56 -3.98
CA ALA A 337 31.13 11.92 -3.91
C ALA A 337 31.68 12.28 -2.52
N PHE A 338 31.27 11.58 -1.46
CA PHE A 338 31.70 11.77 -0.08
C PHE A 338 32.84 10.80 0.33
N GLY A 339 33.39 10.04 -0.62
CA GLY A 339 34.35 8.98 -0.38
C GLY A 339 33.77 7.58 -0.48
N GLU A 340 34.51 6.58 -0.01
CA GLU A 340 34.01 5.21 0.01
C GLU A 340 33.04 5.01 1.18
N ILE A 341 31.82 4.53 0.87
CA ILE A 341 30.84 4.07 1.86
C ILE A 341 30.89 2.54 1.94
N THR A 342 30.86 2.01 3.16
CA THR A 342 30.87 0.56 3.42
C THR A 342 29.62 0.12 4.16
N PHE A 343 29.23 -1.14 3.97
CA PHE A 343 28.08 -1.71 4.65
C PHE A 343 28.21 -1.68 6.18
N PRO A 344 29.36 -2.01 6.81
CA PRO A 344 29.54 -1.80 8.25
C PRO A 344 29.33 -0.35 8.70
N PHE A 345 29.73 0.65 7.91
CA PHE A 345 29.49 2.06 8.24
C PHE A 345 28.00 2.39 8.26
N THR A 346 27.24 1.94 7.25
CA THR A 346 25.78 2.18 7.20
C THR A 346 25.05 1.48 8.35
N ILE A 347 25.44 0.25 8.69
CA ILE A 347 24.93 -0.51 9.83
C ILE A 347 25.19 0.22 11.16
N ARG A 348 26.40 0.74 11.34
CA ARG A 348 26.76 1.48 12.57
C ARG A 348 25.84 2.68 12.80
N ASN A 349 25.58 3.46 11.77
CA ASN A 349 24.72 4.63 11.88
C ASN A 349 23.28 4.25 12.29
N GLN A 350 22.71 3.21 11.67
CA GLN A 350 21.38 2.70 12.03
C GLN A 350 21.34 2.16 13.47
N TYR A 351 22.36 1.39 13.87
CA TYR A 351 22.49 0.87 15.22
C TYR A 351 22.61 1.97 16.27
N VAL A 352 23.45 2.99 16.02
CA VAL A 352 23.62 4.14 16.94
C VAL A 352 22.32 4.91 17.06
N SER A 353 21.58 5.11 15.97
CA SER A 353 20.27 5.78 15.99
C SER A 353 19.23 4.94 16.75
N SER A 354 19.24 3.61 16.62
CA SER A 354 18.38 2.71 17.39
C SER A 354 18.60 2.85 18.90
N MET A 355 19.84 2.76 19.35
CA MET A 355 20.18 2.88 20.78
C MET A 355 19.95 4.30 21.31
N THR A 356 20.14 5.32 20.45
CA THR A 356 19.84 6.72 20.79
C THR A 356 18.34 6.99 20.92
N THR A 357 17.51 6.34 20.10
CA THR A 357 16.04 6.38 20.23
C THR A 357 15.61 5.90 21.62
N LEU A 358 16.15 4.76 22.07
CA LEU A 358 15.87 4.24 23.42
C LEU A 358 16.30 5.21 24.52
N LYS A 359 17.48 5.78 24.36
CA LYS A 359 17.99 6.78 25.31
C LYS A 359 17.08 8.00 25.38
N ALA A 360 16.74 8.60 24.25
CA ALA A 360 15.88 9.77 24.18
C ALA A 360 14.49 9.48 24.79
N ALA A 361 13.91 8.32 24.48
CA ALA A 361 12.63 7.91 24.99
C ALA A 361 12.64 7.73 26.52
N VAL A 362 13.60 6.98 27.05
CA VAL A 362 13.66 6.68 28.49
C VAL A 362 14.03 7.92 29.31
N ASP A 363 14.95 8.76 28.85
CA ASP A 363 15.28 10.01 29.50
C ASP A 363 14.08 10.97 29.59
N ASN A 364 13.17 10.93 28.62
CA ASN A 364 11.99 11.79 28.51
C ASN A 364 10.65 11.04 28.69
N ARG A 365 10.65 9.89 29.38
CA ARG A 365 9.50 8.99 29.48
C ARG A 365 8.21 9.64 29.99
N GLN A 366 8.33 10.57 30.93
CA GLN A 366 7.14 11.27 31.45
C GLN A 366 6.51 12.18 30.38
N MET A 367 7.32 12.86 29.58
CA MET A 367 6.85 13.70 28.46
C MET A 367 6.15 12.83 27.40
N MET A 368 6.75 11.68 27.03
CA MET A 368 6.16 10.78 26.04
C MET A 368 4.79 10.24 26.47
N ARG A 369 4.65 9.85 27.71
CA ARG A 369 3.37 9.39 28.27
C ARG A 369 2.33 10.52 28.34
N ALA A 370 2.74 11.68 28.80
CA ALA A 370 1.88 12.88 28.87
C ALA A 370 1.40 13.29 27.48
N TYR A 371 2.28 13.26 26.47
CA TYR A 371 1.93 13.53 25.08
C TYR A 371 0.86 12.55 24.56
N GLN A 372 1.07 11.25 24.73
CA GLN A 372 0.12 10.24 24.24
C GLN A 372 -1.25 10.37 24.93
N LYS A 373 -1.27 10.59 26.24
CA LYS A 373 -2.52 10.87 26.99
C LYS A 373 -3.22 12.12 26.45
N MET A 374 -2.49 13.22 26.28
CA MET A 374 -3.00 14.49 25.72
C MET A 374 -3.57 14.27 24.31
N PHE A 375 -2.90 13.50 23.47
CA PHE A 375 -3.34 13.20 22.11
C PHE A 375 -4.75 12.61 22.09
N PHE A 376 -4.99 11.53 22.87
CA PHE A 376 -6.30 10.88 22.92
C PHE A 376 -7.37 11.71 23.66
N ASP A 377 -7.00 12.43 24.72
CA ASP A 377 -7.93 13.35 25.41
C ASP A 377 -8.35 14.50 24.47
N SER A 378 -7.41 15.01 23.67
CA SER A 378 -7.69 16.03 22.68
C SER A 378 -8.63 15.54 21.57
N ALA A 379 -8.65 14.25 21.23
CA ALA A 379 -9.57 13.65 20.25
C ALA A 379 -11.02 13.89 20.65
N ILE A 380 -11.38 13.61 21.92
CA ILE A 380 -12.74 13.80 22.43
C ILE A 380 -13.11 15.29 22.56
N SER A 381 -12.17 16.10 23.06
CA SER A 381 -12.40 17.54 23.24
C SER A 381 -12.51 18.30 21.93
N ARG A 382 -11.73 17.93 20.90
CA ARG A 382 -11.84 18.47 19.53
C ARG A 382 -13.15 18.04 18.88
N ALA A 383 -13.51 16.76 18.90
CA ALA A 383 -14.79 16.27 18.37
C ALA A 383 -16.00 16.96 19.00
N ALA A 384 -15.92 17.30 20.30
CA ALA A 384 -16.99 18.06 20.96
C ALA A 384 -17.16 19.49 20.40
N LYS A 385 -16.09 20.11 19.92
CA LYS A 385 -16.07 21.48 19.36
C LYS A 385 -16.25 21.47 17.83
N ASP A 386 -15.97 20.37 17.17
CA ASP A 386 -16.09 20.23 15.72
C ASP A 386 -17.54 20.46 15.26
N PRO A 387 -17.82 21.28 14.24
CA PRO A 387 -19.15 21.42 13.66
C PRO A 387 -19.65 20.12 13.03
N VAL A 388 -18.75 19.26 12.54
CA VAL A 388 -19.06 17.93 12.00
C VAL A 388 -19.05 16.91 13.14
N LYS A 389 -20.25 16.39 13.50
CA LYS A 389 -20.41 15.40 14.57
C LYS A 389 -20.29 13.94 14.10
N GLY A 390 -20.18 13.75 12.81
CA GLY A 390 -19.98 12.46 12.16
C GLY A 390 -20.10 12.59 10.65
N TYR A 391 -19.74 11.50 9.98
CA TYR A 391 -19.91 11.36 8.54
C TYR A 391 -20.97 10.28 8.28
N ARG A 392 -21.94 10.62 7.44
CA ARG A 392 -22.98 9.69 6.99
C ARG A 392 -22.73 9.34 5.54
N PHE A 393 -22.78 8.05 5.22
CA PHE A 393 -22.70 7.58 3.84
C PHE A 393 -23.74 6.50 3.54
N SER A 394 -24.10 6.41 2.27
CA SER A 394 -24.96 5.35 1.74
C SER A 394 -24.17 4.55 0.72
N GLU A 395 -24.16 3.22 0.85
CA GLU A 395 -23.51 2.32 -0.09
C GLU A 395 -24.42 1.10 -0.35
N PRO A 396 -25.04 1.03 -1.53
CA PRO A 396 -25.91 -0.08 -1.89
C PRO A 396 -25.15 -1.36 -2.23
N ASP A 397 -23.90 -1.27 -2.66
CA ASP A 397 -23.02 -2.42 -2.89
C ASP A 397 -22.53 -2.97 -1.56
N ARG A 398 -23.10 -4.12 -1.16
CA ARG A 398 -22.79 -4.77 0.11
C ARG A 398 -21.33 -5.16 0.23
N ASN A 399 -20.73 -5.67 -0.84
CA ASN A 399 -19.35 -6.14 -0.81
C ASN A 399 -18.34 -4.97 -0.73
N LYS A 400 -18.65 -3.85 -1.37
CA LYS A 400 -17.87 -2.62 -1.21
C LYS A 400 -18.02 -2.02 0.18
N ALA A 401 -19.25 -1.99 0.72
CA ALA A 401 -19.50 -1.59 2.11
C ALA A 401 -18.73 -2.49 3.11
N LYS A 402 -18.77 -3.81 2.91
CA LYS A 402 -18.03 -4.79 3.72
C LYS A 402 -16.54 -4.50 3.73
N ALA A 403 -15.93 -4.32 2.56
CA ALA A 403 -14.50 -4.03 2.44
C ALA A 403 -14.11 -2.69 3.11
N PHE A 404 -14.99 -1.69 3.06
CA PHE A 404 -14.77 -0.43 3.79
C PHE A 404 -14.87 -0.62 5.31
N LEU A 405 -15.83 -1.40 5.79
CA LEU A 405 -15.95 -1.72 7.23
C LEU A 405 -14.73 -2.51 7.73
N GLU A 406 -14.22 -3.47 6.98
CA GLU A 406 -12.98 -4.20 7.31
C GLU A 406 -11.80 -3.24 7.47
N LEU A 407 -11.66 -2.27 6.58
CA LEU A 407 -10.63 -1.23 6.71
C LEU A 407 -10.83 -0.39 7.99
N MET A 408 -12.06 -0.01 8.31
CA MET A 408 -12.36 0.73 9.55
C MET A 408 -12.07 -0.11 10.81
N GLU A 409 -12.32 -1.41 10.77
CA GLU A 409 -12.01 -2.35 11.85
C GLU A 409 -10.50 -2.46 12.11
N HIS A 410 -9.68 -2.53 11.05
CA HIS A 410 -8.21 -2.48 11.17
C HIS A 410 -7.74 -1.22 11.90
N HIS A 411 -8.36 -0.07 11.63
CA HIS A 411 -8.03 1.21 12.27
C HIS A 411 -8.77 1.48 13.58
N LYS A 412 -9.55 0.50 14.08
CA LYS A 412 -10.38 0.63 15.31
C LYS A 412 -11.36 1.81 15.26
N VAL A 413 -11.81 2.18 14.07
CA VAL A 413 -12.84 3.21 13.85
C VAL A 413 -14.23 2.59 13.99
N ALA A 414 -14.99 3.08 14.95
CA ALA A 414 -16.36 2.61 15.19
C ALA A 414 -17.31 3.14 14.12
N VAL A 415 -18.07 2.24 13.49
CA VAL A 415 -19.10 2.54 12.50
C VAL A 415 -20.47 2.07 13.03
N TYR A 416 -21.51 2.81 12.70
CA TYR A 416 -22.88 2.51 13.12
C TYR A 416 -23.81 2.48 11.91
N LYS A 417 -24.90 1.73 12.01
CA LYS A 417 -25.98 1.68 11.02
C LYS A 417 -27.23 2.38 11.52
N GLU A 418 -27.78 3.24 10.67
CA GLU A 418 -29.05 3.94 10.93
C GLU A 418 -29.95 3.87 9.68
N GLY A 419 -30.94 2.96 9.71
CA GLY A 419 -31.71 2.61 8.52
C GLY A 419 -30.83 1.95 7.46
N ASN A 420 -30.81 2.52 6.27
CA ASN A 420 -29.97 2.04 5.16
C ASN A 420 -28.59 2.73 5.09
N ASP A 421 -28.37 3.75 5.90
CA ASP A 421 -27.14 4.52 5.92
C ASP A 421 -26.18 4.01 7.00
N TYR A 422 -24.90 4.30 6.79
CA TYR A 422 -23.82 4.12 7.74
C TYR A 422 -23.41 5.46 8.32
N VAL A 423 -23.03 5.49 9.59
CA VAL A 423 -22.59 6.70 10.28
C VAL A 423 -21.30 6.43 11.05
N VAL A 424 -20.31 7.28 10.85
CA VAL A 424 -19.04 7.27 11.55
C VAL A 424 -19.00 8.51 12.46
N PRO A 425 -19.21 8.39 13.79
CA PRO A 425 -19.15 9.51 14.70
C PRO A 425 -17.74 10.07 14.79
N THR A 426 -17.58 11.40 14.87
CA THR A 426 -16.27 12.02 15.14
C THR A 426 -15.86 11.85 16.60
N LYS A 427 -16.82 11.75 17.54
CA LYS A 427 -16.54 11.60 18.98
C LYS A 427 -16.17 10.14 19.32
N GLN A 428 -14.95 9.77 19.03
CA GLN A 428 -14.34 8.49 19.35
C GLN A 428 -12.82 8.64 19.52
N PRO A 429 -12.11 7.70 20.15
CA PRO A 429 -10.65 7.78 20.32
C PRO A 429 -9.92 8.01 18.98
N GLN A 430 -10.42 7.40 17.91
CA GLN A 430 -9.90 7.49 16.55
C GLN A 430 -10.38 8.74 15.77
N TYR A 431 -10.68 9.86 16.45
CA TYR A 431 -11.14 11.12 15.83
C TYR A 431 -10.28 11.52 14.62
N ARG A 432 -8.94 11.49 14.76
CA ARG A 432 -8.03 11.90 13.67
C ARG A 432 -8.05 10.92 12.51
N MET A 433 -8.18 9.62 12.79
CA MET A 433 -8.35 8.61 11.73
C MET A 433 -9.68 8.79 10.98
N VAL A 434 -10.75 9.19 11.68
CA VAL A 434 -12.03 9.54 11.03
C VAL A 434 -11.85 10.75 10.11
N GLN A 435 -11.11 11.78 10.54
CA GLN A 435 -10.80 12.94 9.68
C GLN A 435 -9.96 12.50 8.46
N THR A 436 -8.89 11.76 8.66
CA THR A 436 -8.06 11.19 7.57
C THR A 436 -8.89 10.41 6.54
N THR A 437 -9.94 9.73 7.00
CA THR A 437 -10.83 8.93 6.13
C THR A 437 -11.72 9.79 5.24
N PHE A 438 -12.25 10.91 5.75
CA PHE A 438 -13.34 11.64 5.10
C PHE A 438 -12.99 13.07 4.69
N GLU A 439 -12.04 13.74 5.33
CA GLU A 439 -11.71 15.11 5.00
C GLU A 439 -10.99 15.27 3.68
N THR A 440 -11.23 16.41 3.05
CA THR A 440 -10.58 16.85 1.81
C THR A 440 -10.09 18.28 2.00
N TYR A 441 -8.96 18.63 1.37
CA TYR A 441 -8.34 19.92 1.57
C TYR A 441 -8.32 20.73 0.25
N GLU A 442 -8.83 21.95 0.29
CA GLU A 442 -8.79 22.88 -0.86
C GLU A 442 -7.56 23.79 -0.84
N LYS A 443 -6.96 23.99 0.33
CA LYS A 443 -5.80 24.88 0.54
C LYS A 443 -4.64 24.07 1.09
N TYR A 444 -3.50 24.25 0.45
CA TYR A 444 -2.27 23.55 0.78
C TYR A 444 -1.23 24.51 1.30
N ARG A 445 -0.44 24.11 2.30
CA ARG A 445 0.63 24.91 2.89
C ARG A 445 1.87 24.91 2.01
N ASP A 446 2.12 23.83 1.31
CA ASP A 446 3.21 23.66 0.35
C ASP A 446 2.66 23.34 -1.05
N SER A 447 3.53 23.39 -2.04
CA SER A 447 3.26 23.04 -3.43
C SER A 447 4.13 21.87 -3.92
N VAL A 448 5.04 21.38 -3.10
CA VAL A 448 5.95 20.27 -3.39
C VAL A 448 5.80 19.19 -2.35
N TYR A 449 5.32 18.03 -2.74
CA TYR A 449 5.09 16.89 -1.90
C TYR A 449 6.03 15.76 -2.29
N TYR A 450 6.51 15.02 -1.29
CA TYR A 450 7.34 13.84 -1.50
C TYR A 450 6.53 12.73 -2.19
N ASP A 451 5.25 12.58 -1.85
CA ASP A 451 4.33 11.58 -2.42
C ASP A 451 2.92 12.17 -2.64
N ALA A 452 1.88 11.45 -2.23
CA ALA A 452 0.49 11.84 -2.37
C ALA A 452 0.14 13.06 -1.52
N SER A 453 -0.59 14.00 -2.11
CA SER A 453 -1.16 15.16 -1.41
C SER A 453 -2.66 14.98 -1.10
N ALA A 454 -3.24 13.85 -1.47
CA ALA A 454 -4.62 13.45 -1.16
C ALA A 454 -4.68 11.96 -0.83
N TRP A 455 -5.49 11.59 0.17
CA TRP A 455 -5.56 10.22 0.70
C TRP A 455 -6.93 9.82 1.24
N SER A 456 -7.99 10.60 1.04
CA SER A 456 -9.33 10.28 1.55
C SER A 456 -9.78 8.86 1.19
N LEU A 457 -9.88 7.98 2.20
CA LEU A 457 -10.29 6.59 2.01
C LEU A 457 -11.71 6.49 1.47
N ALA A 458 -12.62 7.36 1.93
CA ALA A 458 -13.99 7.40 1.44
C ALA A 458 -14.06 7.65 -0.08
N ASN A 459 -13.16 8.48 -0.62
CA ASN A 459 -13.08 8.74 -2.06
C ASN A 459 -12.49 7.56 -2.85
N PHE A 460 -11.51 6.82 -2.33
CA PHE A 460 -11.03 5.59 -2.97
C PHE A 460 -12.13 4.52 -3.11
N TYR A 461 -13.07 4.48 -2.15
CA TYR A 461 -14.22 3.58 -2.18
C TYR A 461 -15.42 4.15 -2.92
N GLN A 462 -15.37 5.38 -3.47
CA GLN A 462 -16.53 6.05 -4.10
C GLN A 462 -17.75 6.08 -3.18
N LEU A 463 -17.57 6.34 -1.90
CA LEU A 463 -18.70 6.47 -0.98
C LEU A 463 -19.44 7.78 -1.22
N ASN A 464 -20.76 7.72 -1.24
CA ASN A 464 -21.59 8.94 -1.24
C ASN A 464 -21.76 9.42 0.20
N TYR A 465 -20.88 10.29 0.67
CA TYR A 465 -20.80 10.71 2.07
C TYR A 465 -20.99 12.22 2.26
N ARG A 466 -21.39 12.57 3.49
CA ARG A 466 -21.49 13.99 3.94
C ARG A 466 -21.25 14.10 5.43
N GLY A 467 -20.73 15.23 5.87
CA GLY A 467 -20.68 15.60 7.27
C GLY A 467 -22.08 15.86 7.83
N VAL A 468 -22.32 15.48 9.10
CA VAL A 468 -23.57 15.74 9.83
C VAL A 468 -23.29 16.54 11.09
N SER A 469 -24.20 17.50 11.42
CA SER A 469 -24.04 18.42 12.57
C SER A 469 -24.64 17.87 13.88
N LYS A 470 -25.27 16.70 13.85
CA LYS A 470 -25.83 16.02 15.02
C LYS A 470 -25.28 14.60 15.12
N SER A 471 -24.93 14.17 16.33
CA SER A 471 -24.57 12.78 16.59
C SER A 471 -25.78 11.88 16.36
N PRO A 472 -25.58 10.66 15.81
CA PRO A 472 -26.66 9.70 15.59
C PRO A 472 -27.22 9.26 16.95
N SER A 473 -28.56 9.29 17.10
CA SER A 473 -29.23 8.95 18.38
C SER A 473 -29.83 7.54 18.41
N SER A 474 -30.06 6.93 17.23
CA SER A 474 -30.70 5.61 17.08
C SER A 474 -29.86 4.59 16.34
N ALA A 475 -28.60 4.94 16.05
CA ALA A 475 -27.70 4.08 15.29
C ALA A 475 -27.19 2.89 16.13
N LYS A 476 -27.07 1.73 15.51
CA LYS A 476 -26.53 0.50 16.12
C LYS A 476 -25.11 0.24 15.61
N PRO A 477 -24.17 -0.24 16.45
CA PRO A 477 -22.87 -0.68 15.96
C PRO A 477 -23.04 -1.70 14.83
N ILE A 478 -22.15 -1.65 13.85
CA ILE A 478 -22.11 -2.60 12.74
C ILE A 478 -20.67 -2.98 12.46
N SER A 479 -20.45 -4.25 12.11
CA SER A 479 -19.21 -4.84 11.68
C SER A 479 -19.30 -5.35 10.24
N SER A 480 -18.17 -5.65 9.63
CA SER A 480 -18.08 -6.25 8.30
C SER A 480 -18.80 -7.61 8.24
N SER A 481 -18.72 -8.39 9.33
CA SER A 481 -19.38 -9.70 9.44
C SER A 481 -20.91 -9.64 9.41
N ASP A 482 -21.50 -8.51 9.83
CA ASP A 482 -22.96 -8.30 9.77
C ASP A 482 -23.49 -8.17 8.33
N LEU A 483 -22.60 -8.01 7.35
CA LEU A 483 -22.94 -7.91 5.94
C LEU A 483 -22.81 -9.23 5.18
N LEU A 484 -22.45 -10.32 5.86
CA LEU A 484 -22.40 -11.65 5.24
C LEU A 484 -23.82 -12.20 5.01
N ILE A 485 -23.99 -12.89 3.88
CA ILE A 485 -25.21 -13.58 3.52
C ILE A 485 -24.93 -15.02 3.10
N GLU A 486 -25.82 -15.92 3.41
CA GLU A 486 -25.92 -17.22 2.75
C GLU A 486 -26.79 -17.07 1.52
N THR A 487 -26.37 -17.67 0.40
CA THR A 487 -27.08 -17.60 -0.87
C THR A 487 -27.59 -18.98 -1.25
N GLU A 488 -28.91 -19.12 -1.20
CA GLU A 488 -29.61 -20.25 -1.75
C GLU A 488 -30.14 -19.90 -3.15
N VAL A 489 -30.31 -20.88 -4.01
CA VAL A 489 -30.87 -20.73 -5.36
C VAL A 489 -31.91 -21.82 -5.62
N ASP A 490 -32.98 -21.48 -6.34
CA ASP A 490 -33.99 -22.43 -6.79
C ASP A 490 -33.42 -23.28 -7.95
N ASP A 491 -33.34 -24.60 -7.77
CA ASP A 491 -32.85 -25.53 -8.81
C ASP A 491 -33.81 -25.69 -9.99
N SER A 492 -35.06 -25.25 -9.84
CA SER A 492 -36.05 -25.20 -10.92
C SER A 492 -36.01 -23.90 -11.74
N ALA A 493 -35.13 -22.93 -11.40
CA ALA A 493 -35.05 -21.65 -12.07
C ALA A 493 -34.88 -21.77 -13.60
N TYR A 494 -35.44 -20.81 -14.32
CA TYR A 494 -35.20 -20.65 -15.77
C TYR A 494 -33.79 -20.07 -16.03
N ALA A 495 -33.37 -19.11 -15.18
CA ALA A 495 -32.05 -18.52 -15.20
C ALA A 495 -31.70 -17.95 -13.83
N TYR A 496 -30.39 -17.87 -13.50
CA TYR A 496 -29.86 -17.15 -12.35
C TYR A 496 -29.36 -15.78 -12.79
N ILE A 497 -29.66 -14.74 -11.99
CA ILE A 497 -29.32 -13.35 -12.33
C ILE A 497 -28.63 -12.70 -11.13
N VAL A 498 -27.56 -11.96 -11.39
CA VAL A 498 -26.83 -11.15 -10.41
C VAL A 498 -26.77 -9.71 -10.90
N ASP A 499 -27.09 -8.75 -10.01
CA ASP A 499 -27.04 -7.33 -10.33
C ASP A 499 -25.59 -6.86 -10.58
N ALA A 500 -25.40 -6.12 -11.66
CA ALA A 500 -24.10 -5.55 -12.03
C ALA A 500 -23.51 -4.60 -10.99
N LEU A 501 -24.30 -4.03 -10.10
CA LEU A 501 -23.80 -3.10 -9.07
C LEU A 501 -22.86 -3.76 -8.07
N ASP A 502 -23.00 -5.06 -7.81
CA ASP A 502 -22.17 -5.74 -6.82
C ASP A 502 -20.72 -5.85 -7.27
N TYR A 503 -19.82 -5.45 -6.39
CA TYR A 503 -18.36 -5.40 -6.62
C TYR A 503 -17.79 -6.76 -7.04
N ASN A 504 -18.33 -7.86 -6.50
CA ASN A 504 -17.81 -9.20 -6.72
C ASN A 504 -18.33 -9.90 -8.00
N VAL A 505 -19.16 -9.23 -8.81
CA VAL A 505 -19.66 -9.80 -10.10
C VAL A 505 -18.53 -10.23 -11.04
N PRO A 506 -17.41 -9.49 -11.22
CA PRO A 506 -16.28 -9.95 -12.02
C PRO A 506 -15.66 -11.26 -11.50
N ALA A 507 -15.47 -11.39 -10.20
CA ALA A 507 -14.95 -12.60 -9.57
C ALA A 507 -15.90 -13.79 -9.76
N PHE A 508 -17.17 -13.56 -9.57
CA PHE A 508 -18.21 -14.58 -9.80
C PHE A 508 -18.28 -15.02 -11.27
N THR A 509 -18.20 -14.06 -12.20
CA THR A 509 -18.15 -14.35 -13.64
C THR A 509 -16.99 -15.28 -13.96
N TYR A 510 -15.79 -14.99 -13.47
CA TYR A 510 -14.60 -15.82 -13.72
C TYR A 510 -14.70 -17.17 -13.02
N ALA A 511 -15.19 -17.23 -11.77
CA ALA A 511 -15.42 -18.47 -11.04
C ALA A 511 -16.38 -19.42 -11.79
N LEU A 512 -17.48 -18.91 -12.30
CA LEU A 512 -18.40 -19.68 -13.14
C LEU A 512 -17.70 -20.22 -14.40
N GLN A 513 -16.92 -19.39 -15.07
CA GLN A 513 -16.17 -19.80 -16.28
C GLN A 513 -15.14 -20.89 -15.99
N LYS A 514 -14.51 -20.93 -14.82
CA LYS A 514 -13.62 -22.02 -14.37
C LYS A 514 -14.36 -23.38 -14.30
N HIS A 515 -15.66 -23.35 -14.03
CA HIS A 515 -16.52 -24.55 -14.01
C HIS A 515 -17.18 -24.86 -15.36
N GLY A 516 -16.78 -24.17 -16.43
CA GLY A 516 -17.32 -24.38 -17.79
C GLY A 516 -18.74 -23.80 -18.00
N VAL A 517 -19.23 -23.00 -17.05
CA VAL A 517 -20.47 -22.24 -17.18
C VAL A 517 -20.24 -21.09 -18.14
N VAL A 518 -21.19 -20.79 -18.99
CA VAL A 518 -21.18 -19.66 -19.94
C VAL A 518 -22.14 -18.58 -19.44
N PRO A 519 -21.67 -17.61 -18.63
CA PRO A 519 -22.49 -16.48 -18.20
C PRO A 519 -22.68 -15.50 -19.35
N MET A 520 -23.76 -14.73 -19.31
CA MET A 520 -24.08 -13.67 -20.26
C MET A 520 -24.19 -12.32 -19.53
N ALA A 521 -23.77 -11.24 -20.16
CA ALA A 521 -24.00 -9.89 -19.67
C ALA A 521 -25.12 -9.19 -20.42
N ALA A 522 -25.95 -8.44 -19.70
CA ALA A 522 -27.02 -7.63 -20.28
C ALA A 522 -26.45 -6.30 -20.80
N PHE A 523 -26.64 -6.02 -22.09
CA PHE A 523 -26.24 -4.77 -22.74
C PHE A 523 -27.38 -3.75 -22.86
N LYS A 524 -28.53 -4.04 -22.25
CA LYS A 524 -29.68 -3.15 -22.07
C LYS A 524 -30.37 -3.52 -20.75
N PRO A 525 -31.04 -2.57 -20.09
CA PRO A 525 -31.84 -2.84 -18.89
C PRO A 525 -33.02 -3.76 -19.18
N PHE A 526 -33.47 -4.47 -18.14
CA PHE A 526 -34.63 -5.33 -18.20
C PHE A 526 -35.26 -5.52 -16.82
N GLU A 527 -36.55 -5.89 -16.78
CA GLU A 527 -37.27 -6.28 -15.57
C GLU A 527 -37.87 -7.67 -15.78
N VAL A 528 -37.65 -8.59 -14.85
CA VAL A 528 -38.12 -9.96 -14.90
C VAL A 528 -38.70 -10.42 -13.57
N ASN A 529 -39.64 -11.38 -13.65
CA ASN A 529 -40.17 -12.04 -12.46
C ASN A 529 -39.15 -13.03 -11.91
N THR A 530 -38.90 -12.93 -10.63
CA THR A 530 -38.06 -13.84 -9.84
C THR A 530 -38.90 -14.47 -8.74
N GLU A 531 -38.40 -15.46 -8.03
CA GLU A 531 -39.04 -16.03 -6.85
C GLU A 531 -39.45 -14.99 -5.78
N GLY A 532 -38.67 -13.89 -5.67
CA GLY A 532 -38.91 -12.76 -4.78
C GLY A 532 -39.79 -11.64 -5.37
N GLY A 533 -40.39 -11.85 -6.56
CA GLY A 533 -41.17 -10.85 -7.28
C GLY A 533 -40.41 -10.21 -8.43
N LYS A 534 -40.90 -9.07 -8.90
CA LYS A 534 -40.31 -8.32 -10.01
C LYS A 534 -39.02 -7.62 -9.56
N VAL A 535 -37.97 -7.78 -10.36
CA VAL A 535 -36.67 -7.14 -10.12
C VAL A 535 -36.19 -6.45 -11.41
N ASN A 536 -35.73 -5.21 -11.26
CA ASN A 536 -35.09 -4.44 -12.32
C ASN A 536 -33.57 -4.68 -12.34
N PHE A 537 -33.02 -4.92 -13.50
CA PHE A 537 -31.58 -5.14 -13.74
C PHE A 537 -31.05 -4.15 -14.76
N ASN A 538 -29.84 -3.64 -14.47
CA ASN A 538 -29.19 -2.62 -15.29
C ASN A 538 -28.13 -3.22 -16.25
N TYR A 539 -27.52 -2.35 -17.04
CA TYR A 539 -26.40 -2.68 -17.91
C TYR A 539 -25.31 -3.48 -17.15
N GLY A 540 -24.86 -4.57 -17.73
CA GLY A 540 -23.81 -5.42 -17.16
C GLY A 540 -24.31 -6.49 -16.19
N SER A 541 -25.61 -6.53 -15.84
CA SER A 541 -26.15 -7.60 -15.00
C SER A 541 -25.89 -8.97 -15.62
N LEU A 542 -25.43 -9.90 -14.76
CA LEU A 542 -25.01 -11.24 -15.19
C LEU A 542 -26.22 -12.16 -15.24
N VAL A 543 -26.39 -12.85 -16.35
CA VAL A 543 -27.46 -13.82 -16.56
C VAL A 543 -26.86 -15.19 -16.88
N ILE A 544 -27.30 -16.23 -16.17
CA ILE A 544 -26.87 -17.61 -16.33
C ILE A 544 -28.10 -18.44 -16.77
N PRO A 545 -28.40 -18.56 -18.06
CA PRO A 545 -29.51 -19.36 -18.56
C PRO A 545 -29.26 -20.86 -18.32
N VAL A 546 -30.19 -21.52 -17.59
CA VAL A 546 -30.01 -22.93 -17.20
C VAL A 546 -29.98 -23.87 -18.41
N SER A 547 -30.89 -23.67 -19.37
CA SER A 547 -31.01 -24.55 -20.53
C SER A 547 -29.87 -24.49 -21.54
N LEU A 548 -29.02 -23.44 -21.49
CA LEU A 548 -27.89 -23.25 -22.37
C LEU A 548 -26.57 -23.83 -21.82
N GLN A 549 -26.59 -24.36 -20.61
CA GLN A 549 -25.38 -24.91 -19.97
C GLN A 549 -25.26 -26.42 -20.34
N LYS A 550 -23.99 -26.89 -20.35
CA LYS A 550 -23.69 -28.31 -20.55
C LYS A 550 -23.85 -29.16 -19.27
N LEU A 551 -24.04 -28.50 -18.13
CA LEU A 551 -24.21 -29.12 -16.82
C LEU A 551 -25.66 -29.49 -16.57
N SER A 552 -25.92 -30.48 -15.68
CA SER A 552 -27.27 -30.72 -15.20
C SER A 552 -27.76 -29.52 -14.37
N LYS A 553 -29.07 -29.37 -14.22
CA LYS A 553 -29.69 -28.27 -13.45
C LYS A 553 -29.17 -28.26 -12.01
N GLU A 554 -29.14 -29.43 -11.40
CA GLU A 554 -28.71 -29.61 -10.00
C GLU A 554 -27.21 -29.31 -9.83
N ALA A 555 -26.37 -29.70 -10.77
CA ALA A 555 -24.94 -29.40 -10.76
C ALA A 555 -24.69 -27.90 -10.93
N LEU A 556 -25.43 -27.25 -11.86
CA LEU A 556 -25.34 -25.80 -12.07
C LEU A 556 -25.80 -25.04 -10.81
N ALA A 557 -26.96 -25.41 -10.23
CA ALA A 557 -27.47 -24.78 -9.01
C ALA A 557 -26.46 -24.84 -7.86
N LYS A 558 -25.86 -26.02 -7.63
CA LYS A 558 -24.80 -26.19 -6.61
C LYS A 558 -23.58 -25.31 -6.85
N ILE A 559 -23.11 -25.18 -8.10
CA ILE A 559 -21.98 -24.31 -8.43
C ILE A 559 -22.34 -22.85 -8.19
N VAL A 560 -23.51 -22.42 -8.69
CA VAL A 560 -23.97 -21.02 -8.52
C VAL A 560 -24.12 -20.66 -7.04
N ALA A 561 -24.79 -21.49 -6.25
CA ALA A 561 -24.98 -21.28 -4.81
C ALA A 561 -23.64 -21.21 -4.07
N ARG A 562 -22.75 -22.19 -4.31
CA ARG A 562 -21.43 -22.24 -3.67
C ARG A 562 -20.57 -21.00 -3.96
N GLU A 563 -20.42 -20.64 -5.23
CA GLU A 563 -19.58 -19.51 -5.62
C GLU A 563 -20.22 -18.17 -5.21
N ALA A 564 -21.55 -18.06 -5.24
CA ALA A 564 -22.24 -16.87 -4.76
C ALA A 564 -22.08 -16.69 -3.24
N SER A 565 -22.27 -17.77 -2.45
CA SER A 565 -22.02 -17.71 -0.98
C SER A 565 -20.56 -17.35 -0.66
N ARG A 566 -19.60 -17.99 -1.35
CA ARG A 566 -18.17 -17.67 -1.17
C ARG A 566 -17.85 -16.20 -1.44
N LEU A 567 -18.52 -15.59 -2.41
CA LEU A 567 -18.32 -14.21 -2.83
C LEU A 567 -19.34 -13.23 -2.23
N ASN A 568 -20.15 -13.70 -1.28
CA ASN A 568 -21.17 -12.89 -0.60
C ASN A 568 -22.15 -12.19 -1.57
N LEU A 569 -22.56 -12.88 -2.64
CA LEU A 569 -23.41 -12.35 -3.70
C LEU A 569 -24.86 -12.78 -3.54
N LYS A 570 -25.79 -11.85 -3.77
CA LYS A 570 -27.20 -12.17 -3.92
C LYS A 570 -27.48 -12.66 -5.35
N VAL A 571 -28.07 -13.84 -5.47
CA VAL A 571 -28.55 -14.40 -6.75
C VAL A 571 -30.08 -14.35 -6.77
N HIS A 572 -30.63 -13.99 -7.92
CA HIS A 572 -32.07 -14.01 -8.17
C HIS A 572 -32.41 -15.17 -9.11
N SER A 573 -33.30 -16.03 -8.71
CA SER A 573 -33.81 -17.13 -9.53
C SER A 573 -34.97 -16.63 -10.38
N ALA A 574 -34.75 -16.46 -11.68
CA ALA A 574 -35.78 -16.07 -12.61
C ALA A 574 -36.70 -17.25 -12.96
N THR A 575 -38.01 -17.06 -12.92
CA THR A 575 -38.99 -18.10 -13.20
C THR A 575 -39.37 -18.22 -14.70
N THR A 576 -38.98 -17.20 -15.48
CA THR A 576 -39.28 -17.10 -16.90
C THR A 576 -38.22 -16.30 -17.65
N GLY A 577 -38.12 -16.53 -18.96
CA GLY A 577 -37.30 -15.68 -19.84
C GLY A 577 -38.03 -14.45 -20.38
N TRP A 578 -39.34 -14.30 -20.08
CA TRP A 578 -40.16 -13.16 -20.48
C TRP A 578 -39.97 -12.00 -19.53
N SER A 579 -39.48 -10.89 -20.05
CA SER A 579 -39.32 -9.64 -19.31
C SER A 579 -40.62 -8.84 -19.25
N THR A 580 -40.90 -8.21 -18.09
CA THR A 580 -42.05 -7.34 -17.96
C THR A 580 -41.76 -5.94 -18.52
N SER A 581 -40.48 -5.59 -18.65
CA SER A 581 -39.99 -4.37 -19.28
C SER A 581 -38.58 -4.57 -19.83
N GLY A 582 -38.19 -3.86 -20.87
CA GLY A 582 -36.87 -3.93 -21.47
C GLY A 582 -36.69 -5.12 -22.41
N ILE A 583 -35.54 -5.81 -22.31
CA ILE A 583 -35.19 -6.94 -23.19
C ILE A 583 -35.47 -8.28 -22.53
N ASP A 584 -35.96 -9.26 -23.29
CA ASP A 584 -36.08 -10.63 -22.81
C ASP A 584 -34.74 -11.33 -22.67
N LEU A 585 -34.68 -12.40 -21.87
CA LEU A 585 -33.42 -13.12 -21.57
C LEU A 585 -32.81 -13.80 -22.82
N GLY A 586 -33.59 -14.02 -23.86
CA GLY A 586 -33.12 -14.53 -25.17
C GLY A 586 -32.69 -13.42 -26.16
N SER A 587 -32.67 -12.16 -25.76
CA SER A 587 -32.31 -11.03 -26.63
C SER A 587 -30.87 -11.10 -27.14
N ARG A 588 -30.63 -10.56 -28.37
CA ARG A 588 -29.27 -10.35 -28.91
C ARG A 588 -28.41 -9.41 -28.06
N SER A 589 -29.04 -8.62 -27.15
CA SER A 589 -28.37 -7.77 -26.18
C SER A 589 -27.99 -8.51 -24.89
N MET A 590 -28.36 -9.79 -24.75
CA MET A 590 -27.77 -10.70 -23.75
C MET A 590 -26.58 -11.41 -24.43
N ARG A 591 -25.36 -11.03 -24.03
CA ARG A 591 -24.14 -11.47 -24.75
C ARG A 591 -23.31 -12.44 -23.90
N PRO A 592 -22.99 -13.64 -24.43
CA PRO A 592 -22.19 -14.63 -23.72
C PRO A 592 -20.76 -14.13 -23.54
N LEU A 593 -20.22 -14.29 -22.33
CA LEU A 593 -18.88 -13.86 -21.96
C LEU A 593 -17.86 -14.99 -22.18
N LYS A 594 -16.84 -14.71 -22.96
CA LYS A 594 -15.68 -15.61 -23.11
C LYS A 594 -14.73 -15.43 -21.92
N GLN A 595 -14.12 -16.52 -21.50
CA GLN A 595 -13.11 -16.46 -20.45
C GLN A 595 -11.88 -15.65 -20.91
N PRO A 596 -11.43 -14.66 -20.13
CA PRO A 596 -10.20 -13.93 -20.40
C PRO A 596 -8.99 -14.86 -20.34
N LYS A 597 -8.12 -14.75 -21.35
CA LYS A 597 -6.77 -15.28 -21.35
C LYS A 597 -5.82 -14.10 -21.40
N ALA A 598 -5.49 -13.60 -20.20
CA ALA A 598 -4.80 -12.33 -20.05
C ALA A 598 -3.28 -12.49 -19.92
N ALA A 599 -2.55 -11.58 -20.54
CA ALA A 599 -1.14 -11.37 -20.28
C ALA A 599 -0.85 -9.89 -20.00
N MET A 600 0.24 -9.63 -19.31
CA MET A 600 0.73 -8.30 -18.98
C MET A 600 2.23 -8.20 -19.27
N VAL A 601 2.65 -7.11 -19.89
CA VAL A 601 4.07 -6.87 -20.19
C VAL A 601 4.73 -6.24 -18.96
N ILE A 602 5.84 -6.86 -18.52
CA ILE A 602 6.60 -6.45 -17.33
C ILE A 602 8.11 -6.37 -17.64
N GLY A 603 8.86 -5.76 -16.76
CA GLY A 603 10.34 -5.76 -16.79
C GLY A 603 10.93 -4.37 -16.90
N THR A 604 12.25 -4.30 -17.14
CA THR A 604 12.98 -3.03 -17.21
C THR A 604 12.31 -2.04 -18.18
N GLY A 605 12.05 -0.83 -17.70
CA GLY A 605 11.35 0.22 -18.44
C GLY A 605 9.83 0.26 -18.22
N THR A 606 9.26 -0.67 -17.42
CA THR A 606 7.85 -0.65 -17.01
C THR A 606 7.70 -0.35 -15.51
N ARG A 607 6.59 0.26 -15.12
CA ARG A 607 6.25 0.54 -13.72
C ARG A 607 5.86 -0.74 -12.98
N SER A 608 6.70 -1.15 -12.02
CA SER A 608 6.44 -2.37 -11.22
C SER A 608 5.21 -2.23 -10.32
N TYR A 609 4.98 -1.08 -9.72
CA TYR A 609 3.80 -0.83 -8.86
C TYR A 609 2.49 -1.07 -9.61
N GLU A 610 2.29 -0.43 -10.76
CA GLU A 610 1.08 -0.61 -11.57
C GLU A 610 0.88 -2.07 -12.00
N ALA A 611 1.97 -2.75 -12.37
CA ALA A 611 1.92 -4.16 -12.72
C ALA A 611 1.60 -5.06 -11.52
N GLY A 612 2.15 -4.75 -10.37
CA GLY A 612 1.89 -5.45 -9.11
C GLY A 612 0.45 -5.29 -8.63
N GLU A 613 -0.10 -4.09 -8.71
CA GLU A 613 -1.48 -3.79 -8.35
C GLU A 613 -2.49 -4.58 -9.21
N ILE A 614 -2.22 -4.72 -10.51
CA ILE A 614 -3.02 -5.56 -11.41
C ILE A 614 -2.88 -7.03 -11.03
N TRP A 615 -1.67 -7.50 -10.82
CA TRP A 615 -1.40 -8.87 -10.44
C TRP A 615 -2.09 -9.23 -9.13
N HIS A 616 -1.95 -8.38 -8.10
CA HIS A 616 -2.62 -8.54 -6.82
C HIS A 616 -4.15 -8.58 -6.96
N LEU A 617 -4.74 -7.61 -7.69
CA LEU A 617 -6.19 -7.57 -7.92
C LEU A 617 -6.70 -8.88 -8.52
N LEU A 618 -6.02 -9.38 -9.55
CA LEU A 618 -6.46 -10.58 -10.26
C LEU A 618 -6.25 -11.86 -9.43
N ASP A 619 -5.13 -11.99 -8.74
CA ASP A 619 -4.85 -13.17 -7.91
C ASP A 619 -5.73 -13.21 -6.65
N THR A 620 -5.80 -12.10 -5.90
CA THR A 620 -6.39 -12.12 -4.55
C THR A 620 -7.89 -11.87 -4.51
N ARG A 621 -8.42 -11.07 -5.46
CA ARG A 621 -9.85 -10.69 -5.45
C ARG A 621 -10.66 -11.38 -6.54
N ILE A 622 -10.04 -11.72 -7.67
CA ILE A 622 -10.75 -12.32 -8.82
C ILE A 622 -10.47 -13.82 -8.93
N ASP A 623 -9.38 -14.31 -8.35
CA ASP A 623 -8.89 -15.70 -8.49
C ASP A 623 -8.63 -16.05 -9.97
N MET A 624 -7.98 -15.10 -10.70
CA MET A 624 -7.70 -15.19 -12.12
C MET A 624 -6.20 -15.06 -12.42
N PRO A 625 -5.58 -16.05 -13.06
CA PRO A 625 -4.17 -15.97 -13.42
C PRO A 625 -3.94 -14.95 -14.53
N ILE A 626 -2.80 -14.25 -14.46
CA ILE A 626 -2.29 -13.39 -15.52
C ILE A 626 -0.86 -13.79 -15.88
N THR A 627 -0.59 -13.97 -17.19
CA THR A 627 0.77 -14.26 -17.66
C THR A 627 1.62 -13.00 -17.67
N LYS A 628 2.74 -13.03 -16.99
CA LYS A 628 3.73 -11.94 -16.94
C LYS A 628 4.77 -12.12 -18.04
N LEU A 629 4.74 -11.26 -19.07
CA LEU A 629 5.61 -11.32 -20.26
C LEU A 629 6.77 -10.32 -20.11
N PRO A 630 8.02 -10.76 -19.90
CA PRO A 630 9.15 -9.84 -19.83
C PRO A 630 9.35 -9.06 -21.14
N VAL A 631 9.53 -7.73 -21.05
CA VAL A 631 9.81 -6.82 -22.21
C VAL A 631 10.92 -7.40 -23.11
N ARG A 632 12.01 -7.94 -22.52
CA ARG A 632 13.14 -8.55 -23.26
C ARG A 632 12.75 -9.74 -24.15
N ASN A 633 11.61 -10.37 -23.86
CA ASN A 633 11.15 -11.56 -24.61
C ASN A 633 10.12 -11.22 -25.68
N LEU A 634 9.63 -9.97 -25.78
CA LEU A 634 8.53 -9.60 -26.68
C LEU A 634 8.80 -9.92 -28.14
N SER A 635 10.03 -9.92 -28.60
CA SER A 635 10.38 -10.29 -29.98
C SER A 635 10.16 -11.78 -30.29
N ARG A 636 10.11 -12.66 -29.28
CA ARG A 636 10.06 -14.13 -29.42
C ARG A 636 8.73 -14.73 -28.99
N VAL A 637 7.98 -14.04 -28.09
CA VAL A 637 6.73 -14.57 -27.50
C VAL A 637 5.62 -14.54 -28.53
N SER A 638 4.84 -15.64 -28.69
CA SER A 638 3.57 -15.61 -29.41
C SER A 638 2.48 -14.96 -28.55
N LEU A 639 1.70 -14.05 -29.17
CA LEU A 639 0.53 -13.45 -28.54
C LEU A 639 -0.76 -14.24 -28.81
N ASP A 640 -0.74 -15.26 -29.67
CA ASP A 640 -1.93 -16.01 -30.09
C ASP A 640 -2.69 -16.72 -28.94
N PRO A 641 -2.04 -17.20 -27.85
CA PRO A 641 -2.77 -17.79 -26.74
C PRO A 641 -3.64 -16.81 -25.96
N TYR A 642 -3.40 -15.50 -26.08
CA TYR A 642 -4.05 -14.47 -25.29
C TYR A 642 -5.15 -13.74 -26.09
N ASN A 643 -6.21 -13.34 -25.39
CA ASN A 643 -7.26 -12.49 -25.94
C ASN A 643 -7.31 -11.10 -25.27
N VAL A 644 -6.56 -10.92 -24.17
CA VAL A 644 -6.34 -9.62 -23.49
C VAL A 644 -4.86 -9.43 -23.21
N LEU A 645 -4.34 -8.26 -23.54
CA LEU A 645 -2.97 -7.85 -23.18
C LEU A 645 -3.02 -6.52 -22.42
N VAL A 646 -2.20 -6.39 -21.39
CA VAL A 646 -2.09 -5.18 -20.57
C VAL A 646 -0.71 -4.58 -20.71
N LEU A 647 -0.66 -3.27 -21.00
CA LEU A 647 0.53 -2.43 -20.97
C LEU A 647 0.38 -1.38 -19.88
N VAL A 648 1.17 -1.48 -18.83
CA VAL A 648 1.28 -0.47 -17.77
C VAL A 648 2.11 0.74 -18.24
N SER A 649 2.26 1.77 -17.41
CA SER A 649 3.18 2.86 -17.70
C SER A 649 4.58 2.32 -17.99
N GLY A 650 5.15 2.73 -19.13
CA GLY A 650 6.48 2.25 -19.53
C GLY A 650 6.85 2.60 -20.96
N ASN A 651 8.04 2.12 -21.33
CA ASN A 651 8.58 2.21 -22.69
C ASN A 651 8.62 0.83 -23.33
N TYR A 652 8.08 0.69 -24.53
CA TYR A 652 7.99 -0.58 -25.25
C TYR A 652 8.78 -0.50 -26.56
N PRO A 653 9.42 -1.59 -27.03
CA PRO A 653 10.21 -1.58 -28.24
C PRO A 653 9.38 -1.28 -29.50
N GLU A 654 9.91 -0.50 -30.44
CA GLU A 654 9.25 -0.23 -31.73
C GLU A 654 8.98 -1.51 -32.51
N SER A 655 9.89 -2.50 -32.43
CA SER A 655 9.70 -3.82 -33.07
C SER A 655 8.46 -4.58 -32.59
N PHE A 656 7.90 -4.21 -31.45
CA PHE A 656 6.68 -4.79 -30.91
C PHE A 656 5.40 -4.16 -31.49
N GLN A 657 5.47 -2.93 -31.96
CA GLN A 657 4.34 -2.12 -32.39
C GLN A 657 3.50 -2.79 -33.49
N GLN A 658 4.10 -3.22 -34.62
CA GLN A 658 3.36 -3.80 -35.74
C GLN A 658 2.71 -5.14 -35.35
N ARG A 659 3.43 -5.99 -34.64
CA ARG A 659 2.88 -7.27 -34.14
C ARG A 659 1.71 -7.05 -33.20
N LEU A 660 1.79 -6.07 -32.33
CA LEU A 660 0.71 -5.71 -31.43
C LEU A 660 -0.52 -5.19 -32.20
N LYS A 661 -0.30 -4.33 -33.19
CA LYS A 661 -1.36 -3.81 -34.06
C LYS A 661 -2.08 -4.93 -34.80
N ASP A 662 -1.32 -5.88 -35.37
CA ASP A 662 -1.87 -7.04 -36.06
C ASP A 662 -2.65 -7.97 -35.10
N TRP A 663 -2.14 -8.16 -33.88
CA TRP A 663 -2.81 -8.96 -32.85
C TRP A 663 -4.12 -8.31 -32.39
N VAL A 664 -4.13 -7.00 -32.12
CA VAL A 664 -5.36 -6.26 -31.76
C VAL A 664 -6.36 -6.34 -32.92
N SER A 665 -5.94 -6.07 -34.16
CA SER A 665 -6.83 -6.00 -35.31
C SER A 665 -7.59 -7.32 -35.60
N ARG A 666 -7.07 -8.47 -35.14
CA ARG A 666 -7.74 -9.78 -35.20
C ARG A 666 -8.89 -9.96 -34.20
N GLY A 667 -9.21 -8.96 -33.38
CA GLY A 667 -10.37 -8.97 -32.49
C GLY A 667 -10.03 -9.02 -31.00
N ASN A 668 -8.76 -8.89 -30.63
CA ASN A 668 -8.29 -8.93 -29.27
C ASN A 668 -8.41 -7.57 -28.57
N THR A 669 -8.28 -7.56 -27.25
CA THR A 669 -8.37 -6.35 -26.40
C THR A 669 -7.01 -5.97 -25.87
N LEU A 670 -6.57 -4.77 -26.14
CA LEU A 670 -5.43 -4.15 -25.49
C LEU A 670 -5.92 -3.19 -24.41
N ILE A 671 -5.37 -3.28 -23.21
CA ILE A 671 -5.61 -2.35 -22.10
C ILE A 671 -4.29 -1.61 -21.84
N THR A 672 -4.31 -0.28 -21.80
CA THR A 672 -3.14 0.54 -21.52
C THR A 672 -3.40 1.49 -20.37
N ILE A 673 -2.36 1.76 -19.55
CA ILE A 673 -2.45 2.61 -18.35
C ILE A 673 -1.34 3.67 -18.42
N GLY A 674 -1.68 4.91 -18.03
CA GLY A 674 -0.74 6.00 -17.86
C GLY A 674 0.10 6.25 -19.12
N THR A 675 1.43 6.23 -19.00
CA THR A 675 2.32 6.43 -20.15
C THR A 675 2.27 5.29 -21.18
N GLY A 676 1.75 4.11 -20.83
CA GLY A 676 1.42 3.05 -21.78
C GLY A 676 0.35 3.50 -22.79
N SER A 677 -0.63 4.32 -22.34
CA SER A 677 -1.63 4.94 -23.23
C SER A 677 -0.99 5.97 -24.14
N SER A 678 -0.10 6.83 -23.62
CA SER A 678 0.67 7.75 -24.44
C SER A 678 1.54 7.03 -25.47
N TRP A 679 2.15 5.89 -25.09
CA TRP A 679 2.93 5.08 -26.02
C TRP A 679 2.05 4.52 -27.16
N ALA A 680 0.86 4.02 -26.87
CA ALA A 680 -0.06 3.51 -27.88
C ALA A 680 -0.47 4.59 -28.89
N ILE A 681 -0.66 5.84 -28.45
CA ILE A 681 -0.95 7.00 -29.28
C ILE A 681 0.27 7.38 -30.13
N ASN A 682 1.43 7.57 -29.50
CA ASN A 682 2.65 8.02 -30.17
C ASN A 682 3.15 7.01 -31.20
N SER A 683 2.94 5.73 -30.95
CA SER A 683 3.24 4.63 -31.88
C SER A 683 2.21 4.47 -33.02
N LYS A 684 1.18 5.35 -33.09
CA LYS A 684 0.10 5.28 -34.08
C LYS A 684 -0.63 3.94 -34.12
N LEU A 685 -0.71 3.29 -32.96
CA LEU A 685 -1.53 2.10 -32.79
C LEU A 685 -3.03 2.47 -32.88
N VAL A 686 -3.37 3.64 -32.37
CA VAL A 686 -4.69 4.30 -32.41
C VAL A 686 -4.59 5.70 -32.99
N ASN A 687 -5.73 6.26 -33.43
CA ASN A 687 -5.81 7.61 -33.99
C ASN A 687 -6.20 8.68 -32.92
N GLU A 688 -6.07 8.34 -31.65
CA GLU A 688 -6.31 9.28 -30.55
C GLU A 688 -5.13 10.23 -30.35
N THR A 689 -5.33 11.27 -29.55
CA THR A 689 -4.31 12.28 -29.25
C THR A 689 -4.21 12.56 -27.75
N THR A 690 -3.08 13.13 -27.34
CA THR A 690 -2.91 13.75 -26.03
C THR A 690 -3.04 15.27 -26.16
N LEU A 691 -3.42 15.96 -25.09
CA LEU A 691 -3.41 17.43 -25.09
C LEU A 691 -1.99 17.95 -25.33
N GLU A 692 -1.87 19.02 -26.12
CA GLU A 692 -0.58 19.66 -26.40
C GLU A 692 0.03 20.25 -25.13
N LYS A 693 1.35 20.12 -25.01
CA LYS A 693 2.06 20.71 -23.87
C LYS A 693 2.04 22.24 -23.98
N VAL A 694 1.42 22.89 -23.03
CA VAL A 694 1.46 24.36 -22.89
C VAL A 694 2.88 24.76 -22.48
N LYS A 695 3.51 25.64 -23.29
CA LYS A 695 4.83 26.17 -22.97
C LYS A 695 4.73 27.05 -21.73
N ASP A 696 5.73 26.97 -20.86
CA ASP A 696 5.85 27.89 -19.75
C ASP A 696 6.08 29.31 -20.26
N ALA A 697 5.55 30.30 -19.52
CA ALA A 697 5.86 31.67 -19.79
C ALA A 697 7.38 31.88 -19.73
N THR A 698 7.94 32.60 -20.70
CA THR A 698 9.39 32.88 -20.79
C THR A 698 9.88 33.88 -19.73
N THR A 699 9.29 33.87 -18.54
CA THR A 699 9.70 34.71 -17.42
C THR A 699 10.98 34.13 -16.83
N GLN A 700 12.01 34.91 -16.74
CA GLN A 700 13.26 34.50 -16.11
C GLN A 700 13.02 34.33 -14.60
N LEU A 701 13.30 33.13 -14.11
CA LEU A 701 13.22 32.76 -12.68
C LEU A 701 14.64 32.66 -12.11
N PRO A 702 14.82 32.88 -10.82
CA PRO A 702 16.09 32.59 -10.14
C PRO A 702 16.46 31.09 -10.28
N TYR A 703 17.73 30.82 -10.56
CA TYR A 703 18.20 29.46 -10.77
C TYR A 703 17.94 28.55 -9.56
N VAL A 704 18.03 29.08 -8.34
CA VAL A 704 17.78 28.37 -7.07
C VAL A 704 16.36 27.81 -6.99
N GLU A 705 15.38 28.40 -7.67
CA GLU A 705 13.98 27.98 -7.67
C GLU A 705 13.68 26.84 -8.69
N ALA A 706 14.64 26.46 -9.52
CA ALA A 706 14.40 25.55 -10.64
C ALA A 706 13.90 24.17 -10.22
N SER A 707 14.38 23.63 -9.11
CA SER A 707 13.94 22.33 -8.58
C SER A 707 12.52 22.42 -8.00
N GLU A 708 12.26 23.44 -7.22
CA GLU A 708 10.97 23.69 -6.59
C GLU A 708 9.89 24.00 -7.66
N HIS A 709 10.21 24.79 -8.66
CA HIS A 709 9.30 25.07 -9.79
C HIS A 709 8.90 23.79 -10.53
N ARG A 710 9.84 22.88 -10.78
CA ARG A 710 9.53 21.56 -11.36
C ARG A 710 8.68 20.71 -10.45
N GLY A 711 8.98 20.70 -9.14
CA GLY A 711 8.21 19.98 -8.12
C GLY A 711 6.74 20.41 -8.05
N ARG A 712 6.48 21.72 -8.15
CA ARG A 712 5.12 22.32 -8.18
C ARG A 712 4.25 21.84 -9.33
N GLU A 713 4.84 21.48 -10.48
CA GLU A 713 4.11 20.98 -11.64
C GLU A 713 3.88 19.47 -11.60
N SER A 714 4.46 18.76 -10.65
CA SER A 714 4.24 17.34 -10.45
C SER A 714 2.86 17.08 -9.84
N LEU A 715 2.25 15.95 -10.21
CA LEU A 715 1.02 15.43 -9.59
C LEU A 715 1.39 14.20 -8.74
N GLY A 716 1.53 14.39 -7.44
CA GLY A 716 1.80 13.30 -6.49
C GLY A 716 0.57 12.43 -6.24
N GLY A 717 -0.61 13.05 -6.21
CA GLY A 717 -1.89 12.37 -6.05
C GLY A 717 -3.00 13.34 -5.72
N VAL A 718 -4.04 13.36 -6.55
CA VAL A 718 -5.21 14.25 -6.41
C VAL A 718 -6.49 13.50 -6.72
N PHE A 719 -7.57 13.84 -6.02
CA PHE A 719 -8.92 13.39 -6.36
C PHE A 719 -9.60 14.39 -7.29
N ILE A 720 -10.19 13.86 -8.36
CA ILE A 720 -10.75 14.64 -9.48
C ILE A 720 -12.09 14.06 -9.89
N LYS A 721 -13.12 14.89 -10.07
CA LYS A 721 -14.43 14.46 -10.60
C LYS A 721 -14.37 14.24 -12.11
N ALA A 722 -14.94 13.13 -12.56
CA ALA A 722 -15.15 12.82 -13.96
C ALA A 722 -16.60 12.41 -14.23
N LYS A 723 -17.14 12.86 -15.36
CA LYS A 723 -18.39 12.36 -15.91
C LYS A 723 -18.12 11.11 -16.74
N ILE A 724 -18.97 10.08 -16.56
CA ILE A 724 -18.84 8.79 -17.23
C ILE A 724 -20.08 8.49 -18.08
N ASP A 725 -19.90 7.72 -19.14
CA ASP A 725 -20.99 7.12 -19.91
C ASP A 725 -21.31 5.72 -19.37
N ARG A 726 -22.32 5.61 -18.52
CA ARG A 726 -22.76 4.32 -17.93
C ARG A 726 -23.34 3.34 -18.94
N THR A 727 -23.65 3.77 -20.15
CA THR A 727 -24.14 2.88 -21.23
C THR A 727 -22.99 2.24 -21.98
N HIS A 728 -21.75 2.70 -21.78
CA HIS A 728 -20.56 2.11 -22.33
C HIS A 728 -20.11 0.89 -21.50
N PRO A 729 -19.77 -0.28 -22.13
CA PRO A 729 -19.47 -1.52 -21.40
C PRO A 729 -18.35 -1.39 -20.36
N VAL A 730 -17.35 -0.56 -20.59
CA VAL A 730 -16.27 -0.29 -19.61
C VAL A 730 -16.82 0.33 -18.31
N ALA A 731 -17.97 1.02 -18.38
CA ALA A 731 -18.59 1.69 -17.23
C ALA A 731 -19.82 0.95 -16.67
N PHE A 732 -20.07 -0.31 -17.04
CA PHE A 732 -21.17 -1.09 -16.48
C PHE A 732 -20.97 -1.35 -14.98
N GLY A 733 -22.08 -1.37 -14.23
CA GLY A 733 -22.08 -1.61 -12.80
C GLY A 733 -21.84 -0.37 -11.94
N TYR A 734 -21.77 0.83 -12.54
CA TYR A 734 -21.78 2.09 -11.77
C TYR A 734 -23.21 2.67 -11.67
N SER A 735 -23.52 3.26 -10.50
CA SER A 735 -24.83 3.85 -10.20
C SER A 735 -24.90 5.36 -10.46
N SER A 736 -23.76 6.05 -10.53
CA SER A 736 -23.66 7.50 -10.74
C SER A 736 -23.04 7.85 -12.08
N ASP A 737 -23.46 8.97 -12.68
CA ASP A 737 -22.87 9.53 -13.90
C ASP A 737 -21.61 10.36 -13.60
N GLU A 738 -21.38 10.75 -12.34
CA GLU A 738 -20.17 11.43 -11.86
C GLU A 738 -19.51 10.59 -10.78
N LEU A 739 -18.18 10.40 -10.92
CA LEU A 739 -17.33 9.66 -10.00
C LEU A 739 -16.08 10.44 -9.66
N VAL A 740 -15.44 10.10 -8.55
CA VAL A 740 -14.17 10.67 -8.13
C VAL A 740 -13.04 9.75 -8.58
N PHE A 741 -12.14 10.26 -9.40
CA PHE A 741 -10.96 9.56 -9.93
C PHE A 741 -9.73 9.98 -9.16
N TYR A 742 -8.76 9.08 -9.05
CA TYR A 742 -7.45 9.39 -8.47
C TYR A 742 -6.40 9.52 -9.57
N LYS A 743 -5.71 10.66 -9.62
CA LYS A 743 -4.70 10.97 -10.62
C LYS A 743 -3.36 11.30 -9.97
N ASN A 744 -2.31 10.55 -10.34
CA ASN A 744 -0.94 10.72 -9.86
C ASN A 744 0.09 10.83 -10.99
N ASN A 745 -0.31 11.36 -12.13
CA ASN A 745 0.53 11.53 -13.30
C ASN A 745 0.05 12.69 -14.17
N THR A 746 0.87 13.11 -15.13
CA THR A 746 0.58 14.19 -16.08
C THR A 746 0.23 13.69 -17.48
N VAL A 747 -0.39 12.53 -17.59
CA VAL A 747 -0.96 12.03 -18.85
C VAL A 747 -2.34 12.66 -19.05
N TRP A 748 -2.48 13.44 -20.12
CA TRP A 748 -3.71 14.17 -20.46
C TRP A 748 -4.18 13.72 -21.85
N LEU A 749 -5.17 12.80 -21.88
CA LEU A 749 -5.79 12.34 -23.13
C LEU A 749 -6.74 13.40 -23.66
N SER A 750 -6.68 13.72 -24.95
CA SER A 750 -7.74 14.53 -25.60
C SER A 750 -9.03 13.72 -25.67
N PRO A 751 -10.19 14.30 -25.43
CA PRO A 751 -11.45 13.64 -25.79
C PRO A 751 -11.42 13.20 -27.25
N SER A 752 -11.92 11.99 -27.55
CA SER A 752 -11.90 11.45 -28.90
C SER A 752 -12.78 12.25 -29.87
N GLU A 753 -12.36 12.34 -31.12
CA GLU A 753 -13.21 12.87 -32.21
C GLU A 753 -14.37 11.91 -32.52
N ASN A 754 -14.24 10.63 -32.21
CA ASN A 754 -15.33 9.68 -32.28
C ASN A 754 -16.28 9.86 -31.08
N ALA A 755 -17.52 10.18 -31.34
CA ALA A 755 -18.53 10.48 -30.32
C ALA A 755 -18.77 9.35 -29.30
N TYR A 756 -18.38 8.10 -29.59
CA TYR A 756 -18.61 6.91 -28.76
C TYR A 756 -17.35 6.41 -28.04
N SER A 757 -16.22 7.06 -28.22
CA SER A 757 -14.91 6.60 -27.74
C SER A 757 -14.50 7.18 -26.37
N THR A 758 -15.11 8.30 -25.95
CA THR A 758 -14.81 8.93 -24.65
C THR A 758 -15.72 8.37 -23.56
N VAL A 759 -15.19 7.46 -22.74
CA VAL A 759 -15.93 6.79 -21.65
C VAL A 759 -16.00 7.65 -20.39
N ALA A 760 -14.89 8.35 -20.07
CA ALA A 760 -14.80 9.23 -18.92
C ALA A 760 -14.05 10.52 -19.28
N LYS A 761 -14.62 11.66 -18.86
CA LYS A 761 -14.03 13.00 -19.05
C LYS A 761 -14.10 13.78 -17.75
N TYR A 762 -13.04 14.52 -17.41
CA TYR A 762 -13.07 15.36 -16.21
C TYR A 762 -14.06 16.49 -16.35
N THR A 763 -14.69 16.89 -15.23
CA THR A 763 -15.68 17.96 -15.19
C THR A 763 -15.01 19.33 -15.16
N GLU A 764 -15.76 20.41 -15.38
CA GLU A 764 -15.23 21.78 -15.33
C GLU A 764 -14.71 22.16 -13.94
N ASN A 765 -15.40 21.75 -12.87
CA ASN A 765 -14.99 21.91 -11.47
C ASN A 765 -14.51 20.58 -10.91
N ALA A 766 -13.53 20.00 -11.55
CA ALA A 766 -13.12 18.64 -11.31
C ALA A 766 -12.35 18.42 -9.98
N HIS A 767 -11.64 19.42 -9.48
CA HIS A 767 -10.77 19.27 -8.30
C HIS A 767 -11.61 18.99 -7.04
N VAL A 768 -11.23 17.92 -6.33
CA VAL A 768 -11.90 17.48 -5.08
C VAL A 768 -10.94 17.62 -3.91
N ASP A 769 -9.70 17.10 -4.04
CA ASP A 769 -8.72 17.04 -2.97
C ASP A 769 -7.30 16.86 -3.56
N GLY A 770 -6.28 17.26 -2.82
CA GLY A 770 -4.88 17.13 -3.22
C GLY A 770 -4.35 18.35 -3.99
N TYR A 771 -3.03 18.54 -3.94
CA TYR A 771 -2.38 19.65 -4.61
C TYR A 771 -2.34 19.49 -6.14
N ILE A 772 -2.81 20.48 -6.85
CA ILE A 772 -2.68 20.60 -8.31
C ILE A 772 -2.27 22.04 -8.68
N SER A 773 -1.23 22.17 -9.50
CA SER A 773 -0.77 23.49 -9.95
C SER A 773 -1.83 24.24 -10.76
N LYS A 774 -1.76 25.57 -10.74
CA LYS A 774 -2.66 26.43 -11.56
C LYS A 774 -2.59 26.06 -13.04
N LYS A 775 -1.40 25.74 -13.56
CA LYS A 775 -1.19 25.32 -14.93
C LYS A 775 -1.93 24.00 -15.22
N ASN A 776 -1.69 22.96 -14.42
CA ASN A 776 -2.36 21.68 -14.62
C ASN A 776 -3.88 21.80 -14.50
N ARG A 777 -4.37 22.59 -13.54
CA ARG A 777 -5.79 22.83 -13.32
C ARG A 777 -6.46 23.57 -14.48
N ASN A 778 -5.87 24.67 -14.95
CA ASN A 778 -6.52 25.58 -15.91
C ASN A 778 -6.30 25.15 -17.36
N GLU A 779 -5.13 24.58 -17.68
CA GLU A 779 -4.76 24.28 -19.07
C GLU A 779 -5.14 22.86 -19.50
N TYR A 780 -5.20 21.92 -18.56
CA TYR A 780 -5.38 20.50 -18.91
C TYR A 780 -6.65 19.90 -18.31
N LEU A 781 -6.90 20.08 -17.02
CA LEU A 781 -7.83 19.26 -16.25
C LEU A 781 -9.24 19.20 -16.88
N SER A 782 -9.90 20.35 -17.11
CA SER A 782 -11.26 20.38 -17.65
C SER A 782 -11.36 19.99 -19.13
N LYS A 783 -10.23 19.94 -19.83
CA LYS A 783 -10.14 19.64 -21.27
C LYS A 783 -9.89 18.14 -21.52
N ALA A 784 -9.37 17.41 -20.54
CA ALA A 784 -8.86 16.05 -20.72
C ALA A 784 -9.92 14.97 -20.47
N ALA A 785 -9.71 13.82 -21.12
CA ALA A 785 -10.38 12.56 -20.83
C ALA A 785 -9.51 11.67 -19.94
N SER A 786 -10.16 10.85 -19.12
CA SER A 786 -9.50 9.82 -18.30
C SER A 786 -9.52 8.45 -18.98
N ILE A 787 -10.63 8.09 -19.64
CA ILE A 787 -10.79 6.78 -20.27
C ILE A 787 -11.27 6.95 -21.71
N LEU A 788 -10.49 6.37 -22.65
CA LEU A 788 -10.86 6.28 -24.07
C LEU A 788 -10.90 4.83 -24.53
N VAL A 789 -11.72 4.55 -25.54
CA VAL A 789 -11.75 3.26 -26.22
C VAL A 789 -11.73 3.47 -27.72
N SER A 790 -10.71 2.94 -28.40
CA SER A 790 -10.56 3.03 -29.86
C SER A 790 -10.63 1.66 -30.50
N SER A 791 -11.31 1.57 -31.66
CA SER A 791 -11.32 0.39 -32.51
C SER A 791 -10.03 0.29 -33.35
N VAL A 792 -9.46 -0.93 -33.46
CA VAL A 792 -8.33 -1.22 -34.35
C VAL A 792 -8.65 -2.51 -35.08
N GLY A 793 -9.09 -2.41 -36.34
CA GLY A 793 -9.64 -3.55 -37.09
C GLY A 793 -10.88 -4.11 -36.37
N SER A 794 -10.86 -5.42 -36.07
CA SER A 794 -11.94 -6.08 -35.30
C SER A 794 -11.72 -5.99 -33.77
N GLY A 795 -10.56 -5.51 -33.32
CA GLY A 795 -10.19 -5.40 -31.91
C GLY A 795 -10.34 -3.98 -31.36
N ARG A 796 -9.83 -3.76 -30.16
CA ARG A 796 -9.95 -2.46 -29.46
C ARG A 796 -8.78 -2.22 -28.51
N VAL A 797 -8.54 -0.94 -28.27
CA VAL A 797 -7.60 -0.44 -27.27
C VAL A 797 -8.39 0.34 -26.24
N VAL A 798 -8.35 -0.08 -24.98
CA VAL A 798 -8.92 0.64 -23.83
C VAL A 798 -7.77 1.38 -23.16
N MET A 799 -7.83 2.70 -23.16
CA MET A 799 -6.77 3.58 -22.67
C MET A 799 -7.20 4.28 -21.39
N PHE A 800 -6.43 4.10 -20.35
CA PHE A 800 -6.57 4.79 -19.07
C PHE A 800 -5.47 5.85 -18.92
N ALA A 801 -5.83 7.11 -18.70
CA ALA A 801 -4.88 8.16 -18.30
C ALA A 801 -4.44 7.95 -16.86
N ASP A 802 -5.37 7.53 -16.00
CA ASP A 802 -5.15 7.29 -14.57
C ASP A 802 -5.00 5.80 -14.29
N ASN A 803 -4.34 5.46 -13.19
CA ASN A 803 -4.24 4.07 -12.75
C ASN A 803 -5.53 3.64 -12.02
N PRO A 804 -6.38 2.78 -12.61
CA PRO A 804 -7.64 2.37 -11.98
C PRO A 804 -7.45 1.44 -10.78
N ASN A 805 -6.23 0.94 -10.55
CA ASN A 805 -5.92 -0.05 -9.51
C ASN A 805 -4.98 0.50 -8.43
N PHE A 806 -4.80 1.82 -8.37
CA PHE A 806 -3.81 2.49 -7.53
C PHE A 806 -3.75 1.93 -6.11
N ARG A 807 -2.56 1.48 -5.70
CA ARG A 807 -2.22 0.89 -4.39
C ARG A 807 -3.19 -0.18 -3.90
N GLY A 808 -3.90 -0.87 -4.80
CA GLY A 808 -4.88 -1.90 -4.43
C GLY A 808 -6.13 -1.40 -3.68
N THR A 809 -6.18 -0.13 -3.32
CA THR A 809 -7.27 0.48 -2.53
C THR A 809 -8.42 1.06 -3.38
N SER A 810 -8.24 1.19 -4.69
CA SER A 810 -9.20 1.87 -5.59
C SER A 810 -10.45 1.04 -5.87
N TYR A 811 -11.21 0.68 -4.84
CA TYR A 811 -12.47 -0.06 -4.97
C TYR A 811 -13.51 0.63 -5.88
N GLY A 812 -13.46 1.96 -5.90
CA GLY A 812 -14.34 2.76 -6.77
C GLY A 812 -13.95 2.76 -8.24
N MET A 813 -12.67 2.46 -8.60
CA MET A 813 -12.19 2.59 -9.98
C MET A 813 -11.80 1.27 -10.65
N ASN A 814 -11.37 0.27 -9.90
CA ASN A 814 -10.85 -0.97 -10.48
C ASN A 814 -11.89 -1.74 -11.32
N ARG A 815 -13.19 -1.48 -11.12
CA ARG A 815 -14.26 -2.03 -11.94
C ARG A 815 -14.14 -1.66 -13.42
N PHE A 816 -13.63 -0.47 -13.76
CA PHE A 816 -13.37 -0.08 -15.15
C PHE A 816 -12.36 -1.02 -15.81
N PHE A 817 -11.28 -1.34 -15.09
CA PHE A 817 -10.26 -2.29 -15.56
C PHE A 817 -10.85 -3.71 -15.72
N LEU A 818 -11.60 -4.19 -14.74
CA LEU A 818 -12.23 -5.51 -14.78
C LEU A 818 -13.27 -5.61 -15.90
N ASN A 819 -14.04 -4.56 -16.15
CA ASN A 819 -14.96 -4.50 -17.29
C ASN A 819 -14.21 -4.50 -18.63
N ALA A 820 -13.11 -3.76 -18.77
CA ALA A 820 -12.28 -3.79 -19.97
C ALA A 820 -11.75 -5.21 -20.25
N LEU A 821 -11.40 -5.93 -19.21
CA LEU A 821 -10.89 -7.30 -19.27
C LEU A 821 -11.98 -8.33 -19.65
N LEU A 822 -13.16 -8.24 -19.03
CA LEU A 822 -14.26 -9.22 -19.21
C LEU A 822 -15.17 -8.91 -20.39
N LEU A 823 -15.47 -7.62 -20.61
CA LEU A 823 -16.44 -7.15 -21.60
C LEU A 823 -15.79 -6.59 -22.87
N GLY A 824 -14.46 -6.40 -22.87
CA GLY A 824 -13.72 -5.78 -23.96
C GLY A 824 -14.08 -6.35 -25.34
N GLN A 825 -14.18 -7.68 -25.46
CA GLN A 825 -14.54 -8.38 -26.70
C GLN A 825 -15.88 -7.95 -27.33
N HIS A 826 -16.77 -7.35 -26.56
CA HIS A 826 -18.08 -6.88 -27.02
C HIS A 826 -18.12 -5.39 -27.32
N ILE A 827 -17.05 -4.64 -27.05
CA ILE A 827 -16.99 -3.22 -27.34
C ILE A 827 -16.73 -3.03 -28.85
N ARG A 828 -17.57 -2.24 -29.47
CA ARG A 828 -17.42 -1.77 -30.84
C ARG A 828 -17.70 -0.28 -30.84
N THR A 829 -16.72 0.51 -31.19
CA THR A 829 -16.90 1.94 -31.45
C THR A 829 -17.23 2.11 -32.94
N PRO A 830 -18.39 2.67 -33.28
CA PRO A 830 -18.80 2.88 -34.68
C PRO A 830 -17.81 3.70 -35.48
#